data_5b85e22d8fb1f95f91a2ef76e06b739c
#
_entry.id   5b85e22d8fb1f95f91a2ef76e06b739c
#
_cell.length_a   1.000
_cell.length_b   1.000
_cell.length_c   1.000
_cell.angle_alpha   90.00
_cell.angle_beta   90.00
_cell.angle_gamma   90.00
#
_symmetry.space_group_name_H-M   'P 1'
#
loop_
_entity.id
_entity.type
_entity.pdbx_description
1 polymer ?
#
loop_
_entity_poly.entity_id
_entity_poly.type
_entity_poly.pdbx_seq_one_letter_code
_entity_poly.pdbx_strand_id
1 'polypeptide(L)'
;VLGFTNSCSSRSVDGILSFAIYVRSVHKQQQFYTERGKWRIAHSKDLDYVVKGFAPPELVAPLLPHFPDTMAQMSFEMQSAIEGGVPRPVGAPLLQRIGDFEAKIQDFYRDHAHILDNMHEIVADEEEKLEYTLEELACKALGIEEEALDDTILFAVHQTIRQNSFIIENDRSSLFTDHYLVQPKRVARLLDTVTKWVHEHQEYLVRSATGRVIGEEKSNMKDHPLQQFLQKAQRLIRVSRKVRSPTTMASVGPTAHRFTPGQDGKPMVYREMLTEKFNGNDRMIIEYLLLWCIPPRRMNSGPLKSAGSHIMRATGMYTTLELNAATVKLFLQELGVLSPWENLRLLDQSLALPGHGISRTSDAMWEDVKQVCEKLKSEGLSDKMESLRTDFGNLPVYCVDNPDAQEIDDGVSLEPIPSSNDTFWIHIHIANPSAFVESDSSIMEYAAVRNQTLYVPERTYPMLPSSLTQNHFSLAPGRPTLTFSAKMNLQGEVLETKIANGIVRNVIYITHDKLRSLFESTTGSSDTLTVGGTITQPHSREELQSLLAPEDERAFHTLRKLMLAFREYRLKNGAMEWPSPADNSVSVFAGTAPMKPYTMDITKGRYYLGDPIIQLRLQDIDPHEVPDLTKRNLISTLMNFACWISGKWCAERNIPAVYDGTCYHPEYPRLTNENMAEYGGEGWLHFTAPKGISSSTPIPHIPLGLDAYIKSTSPLRRYVDLLAHYQIEAALRFEHEHGRPLDATKDTSVLPFSKDYVDKYISRSRWKRNRIRDCDSASKQFWSCMLLFRAFYFAECALPETFPCLLHKPYSCTSMAGTEFGEGYAGVITSLGVRCQILTQNVPDANILSVVEAKITSVDMARMLVVMEATRVVKHFERVGEWR
;
A
#
# COMPACT_ATOMS: atom_id res chain seq x y z
N VAL A 1 -21.47 21.75 5.02
CA VAL A 1 -21.17 20.45 4.46
C VAL A 1 -22.26 19.47 4.85
N LEU A 2 -22.93 18.83 3.89
CA LEU A 2 -23.84 17.73 4.13
C LEU A 2 -23.00 16.45 4.10
N GLY A 3 -22.92 15.74 5.20
CA GLY A 3 -22.23 14.46 5.26
C GLY A 3 -23.23 13.31 5.38
N PHE A 4 -22.93 12.19 4.75
CA PHE A 4 -23.69 10.96 4.89
C PHE A 4 -22.93 10.03 5.81
N THR A 5 -23.51 9.75 6.97
CA THR A 5 -22.89 8.84 7.94
C THR A 5 -23.45 7.44 7.75
N ASN A 6 -22.56 6.47 7.54
CA ASN A 6 -22.93 5.11 7.84
C ASN A 6 -23.25 5.00 9.33
N SER A 7 -24.45 4.59 9.67
CA SER A 7 -24.76 4.22 11.05
C SER A 7 -24.03 2.90 11.37
N CYS A 8 -22.73 2.96 11.57
CA CYS A 8 -22.00 1.89 12.22
C CYS A 8 -22.22 1.99 13.74
N SER A 9 -23.39 1.62 14.20
CA SER A 9 -23.45 0.93 15.46
C SER A 9 -23.01 -0.51 15.17
N SER A 10 -22.15 -1.08 15.98
CA SER A 10 -21.69 -2.47 15.92
C SER A 10 -22.82 -3.53 15.99
N ARG A 11 -24.06 -3.15 15.80
CA ARG A 11 -25.27 -3.99 15.88
C ARG A 11 -26.36 -3.72 14.84
N SER A 12 -26.25 -2.75 13.93
CA SER A 12 -27.24 -2.63 12.85
C SER A 12 -26.71 -3.30 11.58
N VAL A 13 -27.31 -4.41 11.23
CA VAL A 13 -27.05 -5.20 10.01
C VAL A 13 -27.46 -4.43 8.75
N ASP A 14 -28.21 -3.36 8.88
CA ASP A 14 -28.74 -2.55 7.78
C ASP A 14 -27.95 -1.24 7.70
N GLY A 15 -27.03 -1.15 6.76
CA GLY A 15 -26.25 0.06 6.46
C GLY A 15 -27.12 1.18 5.88
N ILE A 16 -28.09 1.69 6.64
CA ILE A 16 -28.97 2.78 6.24
C ILE A 16 -28.15 4.08 6.27
N LEU A 17 -28.07 4.75 5.13
CA LEU A 17 -27.53 6.10 5.02
C LEU A 17 -28.46 7.08 5.73
N SER A 18 -27.92 7.98 6.52
CA SER A 18 -28.63 9.12 7.05
C SER A 18 -27.96 10.42 6.62
N PHE A 19 -28.76 11.42 6.27
CA PHE A 19 -28.30 12.74 5.96
C PHE A 19 -27.91 13.49 7.24
N ALA A 20 -26.76 14.15 7.21
CA ALA A 20 -26.31 14.93 8.35
C ALA A 20 -25.48 16.13 7.91
N ILE A 21 -25.77 17.28 8.52
CA ILE A 21 -25.04 18.53 8.27
C ILE A 21 -23.91 18.66 9.28
N TYR A 22 -22.70 18.87 8.80
CA TYR A 22 -21.55 19.17 9.64
C TYR A 22 -21.73 20.52 10.35
N VAL A 23 -21.53 20.52 11.65
CA VAL A 23 -21.69 21.68 12.51
C VAL A 23 -20.34 22.23 12.96
N ARG A 24 -19.55 21.38 13.62
CA ARG A 24 -18.20 21.73 14.10
C ARG A 24 -17.37 20.49 14.41
N SER A 25 -16.09 20.72 14.67
CA SER A 25 -15.20 19.69 15.24
C SER A 25 -14.87 20.02 16.69
N VAL A 26 -14.90 18.99 17.54
CA VAL A 26 -14.41 19.02 18.91
C VAL A 26 -13.31 17.97 19.02
N HIS A 27 -12.06 18.41 19.19
CA HIS A 27 -10.88 17.55 19.06
C HIS A 27 -10.87 16.82 17.69
N LYS A 28 -10.78 15.49 17.69
CA LYS A 28 -10.81 14.64 16.48
C LYS A 28 -12.22 14.16 16.09
N GLN A 29 -13.23 14.55 16.82
CA GLN A 29 -14.62 14.16 16.60
C GLN A 29 -15.35 15.27 15.85
N GLN A 30 -16.10 14.88 14.83
CA GLN A 30 -16.93 15.79 14.07
C GLN A 30 -18.39 15.69 14.54
N GLN A 31 -19.02 16.82 14.82
CA GLN A 31 -20.40 16.90 15.27
C GLN A 31 -21.30 17.24 14.09
N PHE A 32 -22.36 16.47 13.96
CA PHE A 32 -23.33 16.56 12.86
C PHE A 32 -24.76 16.74 13.40
N TYR A 33 -25.56 17.49 12.67
CA TYR A 33 -27.01 17.61 12.83
C TYR A 33 -27.68 16.70 11.81
N THR A 34 -28.46 15.71 12.28
CA THR A 34 -29.06 14.66 11.44
C THR A 34 -30.45 15.03 10.93
N GLU A 35 -30.92 14.37 9.88
CA GLU A 35 -32.29 14.45 9.34
C GLU A 35 -33.40 14.23 10.38
N ARG A 36 -33.06 13.53 11.47
CA ARG A 36 -34.00 13.26 12.58
C ARG A 36 -34.05 14.38 13.62
N GLY A 37 -33.35 15.49 13.39
CA GLY A 37 -33.28 16.61 14.31
C GLY A 37 -32.45 16.35 15.57
N LYS A 38 -31.60 15.33 15.54
CA LYS A 38 -30.68 14.97 16.63
C LYS A 38 -29.26 15.31 16.24
N TRP A 39 -28.41 15.55 17.22
CA TRP A 39 -26.98 15.64 16.97
C TRP A 39 -26.31 14.25 17.00
N ARG A 40 -25.20 14.12 16.31
CA ARG A 40 -24.42 12.88 16.25
C ARG A 40 -22.94 13.21 16.11
N ILE A 41 -22.10 12.35 16.69
CA ILE A 41 -20.67 12.37 16.45
C ILE A 41 -20.33 11.32 15.39
N ALA A 42 -19.49 11.68 14.44
CA ALA A 42 -18.91 10.77 13.47
C ALA A 42 -17.44 11.13 13.22
N HIS A 43 -16.66 10.17 12.79
CA HIS A 43 -15.32 10.42 12.27
C HIS A 43 -15.37 10.58 10.76
N SER A 44 -14.39 11.29 10.19
CA SER A 44 -14.29 11.43 8.74
C SER A 44 -14.33 10.09 7.99
N LYS A 45 -13.79 9.02 8.58
CA LYS A 45 -13.83 7.66 8.01
C LYS A 45 -15.23 7.02 7.93
N ASP A 46 -16.20 7.58 8.67
CA ASP A 46 -17.57 7.07 8.73
C ASP A 46 -18.48 7.81 7.72
N LEU A 47 -17.96 8.84 7.06
CA LEU A 47 -18.65 9.54 5.99
C LEU A 47 -18.59 8.73 4.71
N ASP A 48 -19.70 8.64 4.00
CA ASP A 48 -19.80 7.91 2.74
C ASP A 48 -19.68 8.84 1.54
N TYR A 49 -20.33 9.99 1.61
CA TYR A 49 -20.34 11.03 0.59
C TYR A 49 -20.41 12.42 1.24
N VAL A 50 -19.87 13.44 0.59
CA VAL A 50 -19.82 14.81 1.13
C VAL A 50 -20.20 15.81 0.06
N VAL A 51 -21.27 16.57 0.29
CA VAL A 51 -21.67 17.74 -0.50
C VAL A 51 -21.07 18.99 0.13
N LYS A 52 -20.21 19.70 -0.62
CA LYS A 52 -19.57 20.92 -0.15
C LYS A 52 -20.51 22.12 -0.31
N GLY A 53 -20.46 23.07 0.64
CA GLY A 53 -21.28 24.30 0.55
C GLY A 53 -22.78 24.10 0.72
N PHE A 54 -23.25 22.92 1.16
CA PHE A 54 -24.67 22.61 1.26
C PHE A 54 -25.47 23.56 2.15
N ALA A 55 -24.94 23.93 3.31
CA ALA A 55 -25.58 24.85 4.24
C ALA A 55 -24.69 26.08 4.50
N PRO A 56 -25.23 27.30 4.39
CA PRO A 56 -24.49 28.51 4.72
C PRO A 56 -24.24 28.58 6.24
N PRO A 57 -23.12 29.21 6.67
CA PRO A 57 -22.75 29.29 8.08
C PRO A 57 -23.82 29.94 8.96
N GLU A 58 -24.60 30.85 8.43
CA GLU A 58 -25.67 31.60 9.15
C GLU A 58 -26.80 30.64 9.61
N LEU A 59 -27.08 29.60 8.85
CA LEU A 59 -28.10 28.60 9.22
C LEU A 59 -27.54 27.56 10.21
N VAL A 60 -26.23 27.36 10.25
CA VAL A 60 -25.57 26.39 11.14
C VAL A 60 -25.26 27.02 12.50
N ALA A 61 -24.88 28.30 12.55
CA ALA A 61 -24.50 29.01 13.77
C ALA A 61 -25.53 28.92 14.92
N PRO A 62 -26.86 28.99 14.68
CA PRO A 62 -27.86 28.84 15.75
C PRO A 62 -27.89 27.45 16.40
N LEU A 63 -27.31 26.42 15.76
CA LEU A 63 -27.23 25.09 16.34
C LEU A 63 -26.14 24.96 17.42
N LEU A 64 -25.07 25.76 17.31
CA LEU A 64 -23.87 25.63 18.16
C LEU A 64 -24.15 25.59 19.67
N PRO A 65 -25.05 26.43 20.24
CA PRO A 65 -25.35 26.39 21.67
C PRO A 65 -26.01 25.09 22.15
N HIS A 66 -26.56 24.32 21.23
CA HIS A 66 -27.24 23.06 21.53
C HIS A 66 -26.37 21.82 21.39
N PHE A 67 -25.09 22.01 21.04
CA PHE A 67 -24.13 20.94 20.90
C PHE A 67 -23.14 20.93 22.09
N PRO A 68 -22.79 19.79 22.65
CA PRO A 68 -21.92 19.68 23.81
C PRO A 68 -20.48 20.07 23.47
N ASP A 69 -19.85 20.87 24.34
CA ASP A 69 -18.47 21.37 24.17
C ASP A 69 -17.40 20.35 24.56
N THR A 70 -17.76 19.36 25.36
CA THR A 70 -16.82 18.36 25.89
C THR A 70 -17.36 16.96 25.68
N MET A 71 -16.76 16.22 24.75
CA MET A 71 -17.18 14.84 24.45
C MET A 71 -16.02 13.84 24.40
N ALA A 72 -14.86 14.19 24.94
CA ALA A 72 -13.66 13.38 24.86
C ALA A 72 -13.74 12.00 25.52
N GLN A 73 -14.79 11.72 26.33
CA GLN A 73 -14.90 10.52 27.14
C GLN A 73 -16.27 9.82 27.07
N MET A 74 -17.17 10.22 26.20
CA MET A 74 -18.51 9.58 26.14
C MET A 74 -18.49 8.34 25.26
N SER A 75 -18.87 7.20 25.82
CA SER A 75 -19.15 6.00 25.05
C SER A 75 -20.38 6.20 24.15
N PHE A 76 -20.49 5.40 23.09
CA PHE A 76 -21.65 5.44 22.18
C PHE A 76 -22.99 5.23 22.92
N GLU A 77 -23.00 4.40 23.94
CA GLU A 77 -24.19 4.15 24.79
C GLU A 77 -24.58 5.38 25.61
N MET A 78 -23.61 6.12 26.14
CA MET A 78 -23.87 7.41 26.82
C MET A 78 -24.35 8.48 25.84
N GLN A 79 -23.86 8.49 24.60
CA GLN A 79 -24.30 9.41 23.55
C GLN A 79 -25.77 9.18 23.15
N SER A 80 -26.23 7.93 23.13
CA SER A 80 -27.59 7.57 22.81
C SER A 80 -28.59 7.83 23.97
N ALA A 81 -28.11 7.95 25.21
CA ALA A 81 -28.88 8.18 26.40
C ALA A 81 -29.12 9.67 26.72
N ILE A 82 -28.43 10.60 26.03
CA ILE A 82 -28.63 12.04 26.25
C ILE A 82 -29.92 12.46 25.55
N GLU A 83 -30.94 12.72 26.32
CA GLU A 83 -32.18 13.39 25.91
C GLU A 83 -31.91 14.88 25.67
N GLY A 84 -31.47 15.25 24.51
CA GLY A 84 -31.19 16.62 24.14
C GLY A 84 -31.05 16.76 22.63
N GLY A 85 -32.16 16.95 21.95
CA GLY A 85 -32.18 17.35 20.54
C GLY A 85 -32.02 18.86 20.40
N VAL A 86 -31.65 19.34 19.22
CA VAL A 86 -31.78 20.72 18.85
C VAL A 86 -33.29 21.08 18.84
N PRO A 87 -33.72 22.22 19.43
CA PRO A 87 -35.10 22.64 19.36
C PRO A 87 -35.59 22.71 17.91
N ARG A 88 -36.76 22.13 17.64
CA ARG A 88 -37.31 22.04 16.29
C ARG A 88 -37.33 23.36 15.52
N PRO A 89 -37.70 24.50 16.10
CA PRO A 89 -37.69 25.77 15.37
C PRO A 89 -36.31 26.21 14.90
N VAL A 90 -35.25 25.88 15.65
CA VAL A 90 -33.86 26.23 15.33
C VAL A 90 -33.33 25.40 14.17
N GLY A 91 -33.68 24.11 14.17
CA GLY A 91 -33.20 23.20 13.12
C GLY A 91 -34.09 23.11 11.88
N ALA A 92 -35.35 23.63 11.94
CA ALA A 92 -36.36 23.50 10.89
C ALA A 92 -35.86 23.95 9.49
N PRO A 93 -35.15 25.07 9.31
CA PRO A 93 -34.69 25.49 8.00
C PRO A 93 -33.68 24.51 7.38
N LEU A 94 -32.87 23.87 8.22
CA LEU A 94 -31.88 22.88 7.75
C LEU A 94 -32.54 21.54 7.43
N LEU A 95 -33.54 21.12 8.23
CA LEU A 95 -34.32 19.92 7.94
C LEU A 95 -35.13 20.06 6.66
N GLN A 96 -35.72 21.22 6.40
CA GLN A 96 -36.41 21.50 5.15
C GLN A 96 -35.43 21.39 3.96
N ARG A 97 -34.24 22.00 4.09
CA ARG A 97 -33.19 21.93 3.04
C ARG A 97 -32.73 20.51 2.76
N ILE A 98 -32.60 19.66 3.78
CA ILE A 98 -32.32 18.24 3.60
C ILE A 98 -33.47 17.55 2.86
N GLY A 99 -34.70 17.80 3.27
CA GLY A 99 -35.89 17.23 2.63
C GLY A 99 -36.05 17.64 1.17
N ASP A 100 -35.83 18.91 0.87
CA ASP A 100 -35.83 19.44 -0.51
C ASP A 100 -34.77 18.77 -1.38
N PHE A 101 -33.57 18.56 -0.83
CA PHE A 101 -32.48 17.87 -1.53
C PHE A 101 -32.80 16.39 -1.77
N GLU A 102 -33.35 15.72 -0.77
CA GLU A 102 -33.78 14.32 -0.87
C GLU A 102 -34.90 14.15 -1.91
N ALA A 103 -35.88 15.07 -1.92
CA ALA A 103 -36.94 15.07 -2.93
C ALA A 103 -36.40 15.23 -4.35
N LYS A 104 -35.45 16.15 -4.57
CA LYS A 104 -34.78 16.34 -5.88
C LYS A 104 -34.04 15.07 -6.33
N ILE A 105 -33.34 14.39 -5.41
CA ILE A 105 -32.64 13.14 -5.72
C ILE A 105 -33.65 12.06 -6.14
N GLN A 106 -34.76 11.93 -5.41
CA GLN A 106 -35.80 10.94 -5.72
C GLN A 106 -36.50 11.22 -7.05
N ASP A 107 -36.78 12.50 -7.32
CA ASP A 107 -37.36 12.90 -8.61
C ASP A 107 -36.38 12.61 -9.75
N PHE A 108 -35.11 12.98 -9.61
CA PHE A 108 -34.07 12.69 -10.61
C PHE A 108 -33.92 11.19 -10.84
N TYR A 109 -33.86 10.39 -9.77
CA TYR A 109 -33.79 8.94 -9.89
C TYR A 109 -35.01 8.36 -10.61
N ARG A 110 -36.22 8.83 -10.29
CA ARG A 110 -37.47 8.38 -10.95
C ARG A 110 -37.45 8.64 -12.45
N ASP A 111 -36.99 9.82 -12.84
CA ASP A 111 -36.95 10.23 -14.25
C ASP A 111 -35.86 9.47 -15.03
N HIS A 112 -34.78 9.05 -14.37
CA HIS A 112 -33.63 8.40 -14.98
C HIS A 112 -33.42 6.93 -14.54
N ALA A 113 -34.39 6.32 -13.85
CA ALA A 113 -34.26 4.97 -13.28
C ALA A 113 -33.83 3.93 -14.33
N HIS A 114 -34.36 4.01 -15.57
CA HIS A 114 -34.02 3.10 -16.64
C HIS A 114 -32.53 3.15 -17.07
N ILE A 115 -31.86 4.29 -16.88
CA ILE A 115 -30.43 4.46 -17.13
C ILE A 115 -29.64 4.04 -15.90
N LEU A 116 -30.03 4.53 -14.73
CA LEU A 116 -29.31 4.33 -13.48
C LEU A 116 -29.29 2.85 -13.05
N ASP A 117 -30.43 2.14 -13.18
CA ASP A 117 -30.51 0.71 -12.85
C ASP A 117 -29.69 -0.16 -13.83
N ASN A 118 -29.50 0.29 -15.06
CA ASN A 118 -28.69 -0.38 -16.08
C ASN A 118 -27.31 0.26 -16.27
N MET A 119 -26.89 1.12 -15.38
CA MET A 119 -25.64 1.90 -15.51
C MET A 119 -24.43 1.02 -15.82
N HIS A 120 -24.30 -0.13 -15.14
CA HIS A 120 -23.19 -1.06 -15.38
C HIS A 120 -23.11 -1.50 -16.87
N GLU A 121 -24.24 -1.85 -17.51
CA GLU A 121 -24.26 -2.25 -18.92
C GLU A 121 -23.83 -1.12 -19.88
N ILE A 122 -24.03 0.15 -19.47
CA ILE A 122 -23.67 1.32 -20.27
C ILE A 122 -22.17 1.64 -20.14
N VAL A 123 -21.62 1.58 -18.91
CA VAL A 123 -20.27 2.06 -18.64
C VAL A 123 -19.20 0.98 -18.66
N ALA A 124 -19.56 -0.30 -18.45
CA ALA A 124 -18.63 -1.41 -18.39
C ALA A 124 -18.11 -1.84 -19.77
N ASP A 125 -16.86 -2.27 -19.79
CA ASP A 125 -16.28 -2.99 -20.91
C ASP A 125 -16.65 -4.48 -20.85
N GLU A 126 -16.47 -5.19 -21.96
CA GLU A 126 -16.81 -6.62 -22.05
C GLU A 126 -15.88 -7.49 -21.21
N GLU A 127 -14.58 -7.20 -21.24
CA GLU A 127 -13.53 -8.04 -20.67
C GLU A 127 -12.63 -7.31 -19.65
N GLU A 128 -12.46 -5.98 -19.79
CA GLU A 128 -11.55 -5.19 -18.98
C GLU A 128 -12.25 -4.50 -17.80
N LYS A 129 -11.54 -4.46 -16.65
CA LYS A 129 -11.95 -3.67 -15.50
C LYS A 129 -11.57 -2.21 -15.74
N LEU A 130 -12.55 -1.32 -15.74
CA LEU A 130 -12.36 0.10 -16.00
C LEU A 130 -12.37 0.91 -14.70
N GLU A 131 -11.68 2.04 -14.74
CA GLU A 131 -11.58 2.99 -13.64
C GLU A 131 -12.13 4.35 -14.06
N TYR A 132 -12.98 4.94 -13.24
CA TYR A 132 -13.61 6.24 -13.46
C TYR A 132 -13.62 7.08 -12.21
N THR A 133 -13.62 8.40 -12.35
CA THR A 133 -14.10 9.30 -11.30
C THR A 133 -15.64 9.27 -11.25
N LEU A 134 -16.24 9.84 -10.22
CA LEU A 134 -17.72 9.90 -10.15
C LEU A 134 -18.29 10.74 -11.28
N GLU A 135 -17.64 11.86 -11.60
CA GLU A 135 -18.00 12.76 -12.67
C GLU A 135 -17.91 12.06 -14.04
N GLU A 136 -16.77 11.41 -14.34
CA GLU A 136 -16.58 10.65 -15.58
C GLU A 136 -17.65 9.54 -15.73
N LEU A 137 -17.98 8.88 -14.61
CA LEU A 137 -18.97 7.81 -14.59
C LEU A 137 -20.39 8.35 -14.81
N ALA A 138 -20.73 9.48 -14.18
CA ALA A 138 -22.00 10.16 -14.36
C ALA A 138 -22.18 10.68 -15.79
N CYS A 139 -21.16 11.36 -16.35
CA CYS A 139 -21.17 11.82 -17.73
C CYS A 139 -21.37 10.68 -18.74
N LYS A 140 -20.62 9.58 -18.57
CA LYS A 140 -20.71 8.43 -19.46
C LYS A 140 -22.05 7.70 -19.35
N ALA A 141 -22.58 7.54 -18.13
CA ALA A 141 -23.86 6.86 -17.92
C ALA A 141 -25.05 7.64 -18.46
N LEU A 142 -25.07 8.96 -18.22
CA LEU A 142 -26.19 9.84 -18.55
C LEU A 142 -26.07 10.50 -19.94
N GLY A 143 -24.88 10.46 -20.56
CA GLY A 143 -24.61 11.12 -21.85
C GLY A 143 -24.63 12.65 -21.77
N ILE A 144 -24.18 13.21 -20.65
CA ILE A 144 -24.15 14.66 -20.39
C ILE A 144 -22.69 15.15 -20.24
N GLU A 145 -22.48 16.45 -20.50
CA GLU A 145 -21.17 17.09 -20.31
C GLU A 145 -20.92 17.41 -18.83
N GLU A 146 -19.65 17.58 -18.47
CA GLU A 146 -19.22 17.81 -17.08
C GLU A 146 -19.83 19.09 -16.49
N GLU A 147 -20.05 20.14 -17.31
CA GLU A 147 -20.65 21.41 -16.89
C GLU A 147 -22.14 21.29 -16.48
N ALA A 148 -22.80 20.22 -16.89
CA ALA A 148 -24.19 19.96 -16.53
C ALA A 148 -24.36 19.18 -15.21
N LEU A 149 -23.25 18.74 -14.62
CA LEU A 149 -23.26 17.98 -13.36
C LEU A 149 -23.58 18.91 -12.18
N ASP A 150 -24.47 18.46 -11.31
CA ASP A 150 -24.74 19.07 -10.01
C ASP A 150 -24.63 18.04 -8.89
N ASP A 151 -24.66 18.50 -7.65
CA ASP A 151 -24.59 17.63 -6.47
C ASP A 151 -25.77 16.62 -6.38
N THR A 152 -26.92 16.94 -6.97
CA THR A 152 -28.11 16.07 -6.99
C THR A 152 -27.83 14.86 -7.90
N ILE A 153 -27.33 15.12 -9.09
CA ILE A 153 -26.97 14.12 -10.10
C ILE A 153 -25.88 13.20 -9.56
N LEU A 154 -24.80 13.79 -9.07
CA LEU A 154 -23.65 13.04 -8.53
C LEU A 154 -24.06 12.16 -7.37
N PHE A 155 -24.90 12.66 -6.46
CA PHE A 155 -25.38 11.88 -5.34
C PHE A 155 -26.34 10.77 -5.78
N ALA A 156 -27.23 11.00 -6.74
CA ALA A 156 -28.12 9.96 -7.26
C ALA A 156 -27.32 8.81 -7.90
N VAL A 157 -26.32 9.13 -8.69
CA VAL A 157 -25.39 8.15 -9.27
C VAL A 157 -24.65 7.38 -8.18
N HIS A 158 -24.07 8.08 -7.19
CA HIS A 158 -23.39 7.45 -6.05
C HIS A 158 -24.31 6.51 -5.27
N GLN A 159 -25.54 6.91 -5.01
CA GLN A 159 -26.53 6.08 -4.30
C GLN A 159 -26.86 4.80 -5.07
N THR A 160 -27.02 4.89 -6.39
CA THR A 160 -27.27 3.73 -7.26
C THR A 160 -26.09 2.75 -7.27
N ILE A 161 -24.86 3.26 -7.39
CA ILE A 161 -23.63 2.44 -7.31
C ILE A 161 -23.60 1.68 -6.00
N ARG A 162 -23.99 2.32 -4.91
CA ARG A 162 -23.98 1.71 -3.60
C ARG A 162 -24.94 0.53 -3.46
N GLN A 163 -26.09 0.59 -4.09
CA GLN A 163 -27.03 -0.52 -4.13
C GLN A 163 -26.45 -1.73 -4.87
N ASN A 164 -25.62 -1.49 -5.88
CA ASN A 164 -24.94 -2.48 -6.72
C ASN A 164 -23.41 -2.53 -6.49
N SER A 165 -22.97 -2.31 -5.28
CA SER A 165 -21.55 -2.10 -4.89
C SER A 165 -20.60 -3.28 -5.19
N PHE A 166 -21.09 -4.37 -5.75
CA PHE A 166 -20.28 -5.49 -6.20
C PHE A 166 -19.77 -5.31 -7.64
N ILE A 167 -20.62 -4.79 -8.51
CA ILE A 167 -20.31 -4.64 -9.95
C ILE A 167 -19.54 -3.33 -10.19
N ILE A 168 -19.84 -2.30 -9.37
CA ILE A 168 -19.11 -1.03 -9.36
C ILE A 168 -18.60 -0.80 -7.94
N GLU A 169 -17.30 -0.98 -7.77
CA GLU A 169 -16.62 -0.86 -6.47
C GLU A 169 -16.19 0.58 -6.23
N ASN A 170 -16.52 1.14 -5.07
CA ASN A 170 -15.93 2.39 -4.59
C ASN A 170 -14.71 2.08 -3.70
N ASP A 171 -13.55 2.61 -4.03
CA ASP A 171 -12.39 2.53 -3.15
C ASP A 171 -12.48 3.50 -1.97
N ARG A 172 -13.02 3.03 -0.85
CA ARG A 172 -13.14 3.77 0.41
C ARG A 172 -11.85 3.84 1.22
N SER A 173 -10.72 3.44 0.69
CA SER A 173 -9.44 3.47 1.43
C SER A 173 -8.94 4.89 1.69
N SER A 174 -9.42 5.88 0.94
CA SER A 174 -9.24 7.28 1.21
C SER A 174 -10.59 8.02 1.06
N LEU A 175 -10.94 8.80 2.04
CA LEU A 175 -12.16 9.62 2.13
C LEU A 175 -12.39 10.60 0.98
N PHE A 176 -11.46 10.71 0.05
CA PHE A 176 -11.43 11.72 -1.00
C PHE A 176 -10.95 11.19 -2.34
N THR A 177 -10.93 9.88 -2.54
CA THR A 177 -10.73 9.32 -3.87
C THR A 177 -12.08 8.98 -4.45
N ASP A 178 -12.52 9.83 -5.37
CA ASP A 178 -13.74 9.62 -6.15
C ASP A 178 -13.50 8.57 -7.26
N HIS A 179 -12.70 7.53 -6.97
CA HIS A 179 -12.38 6.47 -7.92
C HIS A 179 -13.31 5.28 -7.76
N TYR A 180 -13.94 4.91 -8.87
CA TYR A 180 -14.85 3.78 -8.99
C TYR A 180 -14.28 2.77 -9.97
N LEU A 181 -14.24 1.51 -9.54
CA LEU A 181 -13.78 0.39 -10.34
C LEU A 181 -14.99 -0.36 -10.89
N VAL A 182 -15.17 -0.36 -12.19
CA VAL A 182 -16.28 -1.03 -12.89
C VAL A 182 -15.83 -2.40 -13.34
N GLN A 183 -16.50 -3.45 -12.85
CA GLN A 183 -16.25 -4.83 -13.25
C GLN A 183 -16.68 -5.05 -14.71
N PRO A 184 -16.01 -5.93 -15.46
CA PRO A 184 -16.43 -6.25 -16.83
C PRO A 184 -17.78 -6.97 -16.88
N LYS A 185 -18.51 -6.81 -17.99
CA LYS A 185 -19.82 -7.47 -18.20
C LYS A 185 -19.73 -9.00 -18.08
N ARG A 186 -18.60 -9.57 -18.48
CA ARG A 186 -18.32 -11.01 -18.31
C ARG A 186 -18.47 -11.45 -16.84
N VAL A 187 -18.01 -10.61 -15.89
CA VAL A 187 -18.11 -10.92 -14.46
C VAL A 187 -19.55 -10.88 -13.98
N ALA A 188 -20.36 -9.91 -14.41
CA ALA A 188 -21.78 -9.85 -14.06
C ALA A 188 -22.52 -11.12 -14.53
N ARG A 189 -22.31 -11.51 -15.80
CA ARG A 189 -22.89 -12.75 -16.36
C ARG A 189 -22.43 -14.03 -15.63
N LEU A 190 -21.17 -14.07 -15.21
CA LEU A 190 -20.62 -15.15 -14.40
C LEU A 190 -21.39 -15.30 -13.07
N LEU A 191 -21.62 -14.17 -12.39
CA LEU A 191 -22.33 -14.15 -11.12
C LEU A 191 -23.75 -14.68 -11.25
N ASP A 192 -24.49 -14.20 -12.24
CA ASP A 192 -25.86 -14.62 -12.49
C ASP A 192 -25.95 -16.12 -12.80
N THR A 193 -25.03 -16.59 -13.65
CA THR A 193 -25.00 -18.00 -14.07
C THR A 193 -24.72 -18.94 -12.89
N VAL A 194 -23.68 -18.65 -12.09
CA VAL A 194 -23.35 -19.51 -10.96
C VAL A 194 -24.41 -19.41 -9.85
N THR A 195 -24.98 -18.24 -9.62
CA THR A 195 -26.06 -18.05 -8.65
C THR A 195 -27.30 -18.86 -9.08
N LYS A 196 -27.64 -18.85 -10.36
CA LYS A 196 -28.71 -19.67 -10.92
C LYS A 196 -28.48 -21.17 -10.68
N TRP A 197 -27.28 -21.68 -10.97
CA TRP A 197 -26.94 -23.09 -10.71
C TRP A 197 -27.04 -23.47 -9.22
N VAL A 198 -26.69 -22.54 -8.34
CA VAL A 198 -26.83 -22.75 -6.89
C VAL A 198 -28.30 -22.83 -6.49
N HIS A 199 -29.17 -21.96 -7.02
CA HIS A 199 -30.61 -21.99 -6.74
C HIS A 199 -31.24 -23.29 -7.26
N GLU A 200 -30.94 -23.70 -8.48
CA GLU A 200 -31.44 -24.94 -9.08
C GLU A 200 -31.02 -26.17 -8.22
N HIS A 201 -29.78 -26.19 -7.76
CA HIS A 201 -29.31 -27.24 -6.88
C HIS A 201 -29.99 -27.22 -5.49
N GLN A 202 -30.25 -26.04 -4.90
CA GLN A 202 -30.97 -25.90 -3.63
C GLN A 202 -32.40 -26.40 -3.77
N GLU A 203 -33.11 -26.03 -4.81
CA GLU A 203 -34.48 -26.48 -5.09
C GLU A 203 -34.52 -28.01 -5.23
N TYR A 204 -33.57 -28.59 -5.97
CA TYR A 204 -33.47 -30.03 -6.08
C TYR A 204 -33.27 -30.72 -4.71
N LEU A 205 -32.39 -30.20 -3.84
CA LEU A 205 -32.19 -30.75 -2.50
C LEU A 205 -33.47 -30.72 -1.65
N VAL A 206 -34.22 -29.60 -1.71
CA VAL A 206 -35.52 -29.47 -1.00
C VAL A 206 -36.55 -30.47 -1.52
N ARG A 207 -36.69 -30.59 -2.84
CA ARG A 207 -37.60 -31.56 -3.49
C ARG A 207 -37.18 -33.01 -3.16
N SER A 208 -35.90 -33.28 -3.16
CA SER A 208 -35.35 -34.60 -2.82
C SER A 208 -35.65 -34.97 -1.37
N ALA A 209 -35.46 -34.04 -0.44
CA ALA A 209 -35.75 -34.24 0.99
C ALA A 209 -37.24 -34.44 1.29
N THR A 210 -38.12 -33.86 0.45
CA THR A 210 -39.57 -34.01 0.58
C THR A 210 -40.13 -35.18 -0.22
N GLY A 211 -39.31 -36.01 -0.84
CA GLY A 211 -39.74 -37.16 -1.63
C GLY A 211 -40.44 -36.84 -2.96
N ARG A 212 -40.33 -35.60 -3.44
CA ARG A 212 -41.08 -35.10 -4.64
C ARG A 212 -40.23 -35.18 -5.92
N VAL A 213 -39.05 -35.80 -5.91
CA VAL A 213 -38.16 -35.91 -7.09
C VAL A 213 -38.54 -37.12 -7.94
N ILE A 214 -38.87 -36.89 -9.19
CA ILE A 214 -39.14 -37.91 -10.22
C ILE A 214 -37.82 -38.44 -10.82
N GLY A 215 -37.85 -39.66 -11.39
CA GLY A 215 -36.65 -40.35 -11.90
C GLY A 215 -35.86 -39.56 -12.96
N GLU A 216 -36.58 -38.82 -13.81
CA GLU A 216 -35.99 -37.94 -14.84
C GLU A 216 -35.22 -36.76 -14.25
N GLU A 217 -35.72 -36.16 -13.17
CA GLU A 217 -35.02 -35.08 -12.46
C GLU A 217 -33.73 -35.57 -11.81
N LYS A 218 -33.70 -36.81 -11.30
CA LYS A 218 -32.46 -37.42 -10.78
C LYS A 218 -31.40 -37.63 -11.85
N SER A 219 -31.81 -37.96 -13.08
CA SER A 219 -30.88 -38.09 -14.20
C SER A 219 -30.33 -36.74 -14.62
N ASN A 220 -31.19 -35.72 -14.75
CA ASN A 220 -30.80 -34.35 -15.14
C ASN A 220 -29.85 -33.74 -14.13
N MET A 221 -30.04 -34.02 -12.81
CA MET A 221 -29.15 -33.49 -11.79
C MET A 221 -27.74 -34.11 -11.82
N LYS A 222 -27.55 -35.32 -12.35
CA LYS A 222 -26.21 -35.90 -12.52
C LYS A 222 -25.36 -35.11 -13.52
N ASP A 223 -26.02 -34.51 -14.52
CA ASP A 223 -25.39 -33.70 -15.55
C ASP A 223 -25.34 -32.23 -15.21
N HIS A 224 -25.94 -31.83 -14.07
CA HIS A 224 -25.94 -30.46 -13.61
C HIS A 224 -24.51 -29.93 -13.31
N PRO A 225 -24.12 -28.74 -13.82
CA PRO A 225 -22.76 -28.22 -13.70
C PRO A 225 -22.22 -28.21 -12.27
N LEU A 226 -23.01 -27.74 -11.32
CA LEU A 226 -22.59 -27.70 -9.90
C LEU A 226 -22.41 -29.10 -9.33
N GLN A 227 -23.28 -30.05 -9.62
CA GLN A 227 -23.16 -31.43 -9.12
C GLN A 227 -21.89 -32.14 -9.64
N GLN A 228 -21.55 -31.96 -10.92
CA GLN A 228 -20.32 -32.47 -11.49
C GLN A 228 -19.08 -31.86 -10.86
N PHE A 229 -19.10 -30.55 -10.66
CA PHE A 229 -18.04 -29.83 -9.96
C PHE A 229 -17.85 -30.34 -8.52
N LEU A 230 -18.93 -30.53 -7.75
CA LEU A 230 -18.86 -31.02 -6.36
C LEU A 230 -18.22 -32.41 -6.28
N GLN A 231 -18.58 -33.32 -7.17
CA GLN A 231 -17.97 -34.66 -7.23
C GLN A 231 -16.47 -34.60 -7.55
N LYS A 232 -16.06 -33.73 -8.48
CA LYS A 232 -14.67 -33.48 -8.82
C LYS A 232 -13.93 -32.86 -7.62
N ALA A 233 -14.50 -31.86 -6.99
CA ALA A 233 -13.95 -31.20 -5.82
C ALA A 233 -13.69 -32.20 -4.67
N GLN A 234 -14.64 -33.10 -4.38
CA GLN A 234 -14.46 -34.12 -3.36
C GLN A 234 -13.29 -35.08 -3.66
N ARG A 235 -13.07 -35.47 -4.93
CA ARG A 235 -11.92 -36.27 -5.31
C ARG A 235 -10.61 -35.51 -5.12
N LEU A 236 -10.53 -34.28 -5.58
CA LEU A 236 -9.33 -33.44 -5.48
C LEU A 236 -8.96 -33.15 -4.02
N ILE A 237 -9.94 -32.82 -3.18
CA ILE A 237 -9.73 -32.61 -1.74
C ILE A 237 -9.15 -33.87 -1.06
N ARG A 238 -9.67 -35.07 -1.39
CA ARG A 238 -9.12 -36.32 -0.86
C ARG A 238 -7.68 -36.56 -1.30
N VAL A 239 -7.31 -36.17 -2.51
CA VAL A 239 -5.91 -36.24 -2.99
C VAL A 239 -5.04 -35.24 -2.24
N SER A 240 -5.48 -33.99 -2.11
CA SER A 240 -4.77 -32.93 -1.38
C SER A 240 -4.50 -33.34 0.09
N ARG A 241 -5.50 -33.89 0.77
CA ARG A 241 -5.39 -34.32 2.19
C ARG A 241 -4.47 -35.51 2.45
N LYS A 242 -4.07 -36.23 1.41
CA LYS A 242 -3.00 -37.25 1.52
C LYS A 242 -1.61 -36.63 1.64
N VAL A 243 -1.45 -35.39 1.18
CA VAL A 243 -0.17 -34.68 1.07
C VAL A 243 -0.02 -33.60 2.14
N ARG A 244 -1.11 -32.89 2.42
CA ARG A 244 -1.16 -31.75 3.35
C ARG A 244 -2.41 -31.82 4.21
N SER A 245 -2.30 -31.47 5.48
CA SER A 245 -3.45 -31.39 6.37
C SER A 245 -4.13 -30.02 6.21
N PRO A 246 -5.48 -29.95 6.11
CA PRO A 246 -6.20 -28.70 6.24
C PRO A 246 -6.05 -28.15 7.66
N THR A 247 -6.05 -26.87 7.82
CA THR A 247 -6.00 -26.23 9.14
C THR A 247 -7.22 -25.34 9.37
N THR A 248 -7.51 -25.02 10.62
CA THR A 248 -8.54 -24.06 10.99
C THR A 248 -8.11 -22.60 10.74
N MET A 249 -6.84 -22.38 10.38
CA MET A 249 -6.24 -21.06 10.14
C MET A 249 -6.29 -20.62 8.67
N ALA A 250 -7.25 -21.17 7.91
CA ALA A 250 -7.51 -20.82 6.51
C ALA A 250 -6.31 -21.01 5.56
N SER A 251 -5.53 -22.05 5.80
CA SER A 251 -4.46 -22.49 4.91
C SER A 251 -4.25 -23.99 5.05
N VAL A 252 -3.75 -24.63 4.00
CA VAL A 252 -3.21 -25.99 4.11
C VAL A 252 -1.87 -25.95 4.84
N GLY A 253 -1.59 -27.00 5.61
CA GLY A 253 -0.31 -27.15 6.29
C GLY A 253 0.86 -27.44 5.33
N PRO A 254 2.10 -27.39 5.79
CA PRO A 254 3.26 -27.79 5.01
C PRO A 254 3.21 -29.28 4.69
N THR A 255 3.93 -29.70 3.66
CA THR A 255 4.10 -31.12 3.34
C THR A 255 5.16 -31.76 4.23
N ALA A 256 4.97 -33.02 4.58
CA ALA A 256 6.02 -33.84 5.20
C ALA A 256 7.18 -34.15 4.22
N HIS A 257 6.94 -34.01 2.93
CA HIS A 257 7.93 -34.27 1.89
C HIS A 257 9.00 -33.19 1.87
N ARG A 258 10.26 -33.56 1.98
CA ARG A 258 11.42 -32.67 1.87
C ARG A 258 12.28 -33.09 0.68
N PHE A 259 12.76 -32.15 -0.09
CA PHE A 259 13.70 -32.37 -1.14
C PHE A 259 15.12 -32.12 -0.63
N THR A 260 15.99 -33.10 -0.76
CA THR A 260 17.44 -32.89 -0.64
C THR A 260 17.95 -32.31 -1.95
N PRO A 261 19.01 -31.49 -1.94
CA PRO A 261 19.68 -31.04 -3.17
C PRO A 261 19.97 -32.27 -4.07
N GLY A 262 19.49 -32.21 -5.31
CA GLY A 262 19.71 -33.28 -6.27
C GLY A 262 21.19 -33.45 -6.60
N GLN A 263 21.58 -34.62 -7.09
CA GLN A 263 22.94 -34.92 -7.56
C GLN A 263 23.41 -33.97 -8.67
N ASP A 264 22.45 -33.28 -9.36
CA ASP A 264 22.73 -32.28 -10.41
C ASP A 264 23.04 -30.87 -9.86
N GLY A 265 23.19 -30.74 -8.56
CA GLY A 265 23.51 -29.45 -7.91
C GLY A 265 22.40 -28.38 -7.96
N LYS A 266 21.23 -28.68 -8.53
CA LYS A 266 20.08 -27.75 -8.54
C LYS A 266 19.21 -27.98 -7.32
N PRO A 267 19.10 -27.02 -6.42
CA PRO A 267 18.24 -27.13 -5.25
C PRO A 267 16.76 -27.14 -5.69
N MET A 268 16.05 -28.20 -5.36
CA MET A 268 14.61 -28.31 -5.56
C MET A 268 13.93 -28.21 -4.20
N VAL A 269 13.12 -27.17 -3.99
CA VAL A 269 12.39 -26.95 -2.73
C VAL A 269 10.95 -27.41 -2.79
N TYR A 270 10.35 -27.41 -3.97
CA TYR A 270 9.02 -27.98 -4.21
C TYR A 270 8.87 -28.50 -5.63
N ARG A 271 7.92 -29.40 -5.81
CA ARG A 271 7.53 -29.98 -7.11
C ARG A 271 6.03 -29.86 -7.30
N GLU A 272 5.61 -29.33 -8.44
CA GLU A 272 4.22 -29.26 -8.87
C GLU A 272 3.80 -30.59 -9.50
N MET A 273 2.63 -31.08 -9.08
CA MET A 273 2.01 -32.28 -9.59
C MET A 273 0.62 -31.94 -10.14
N LEU A 274 0.40 -32.26 -11.41
CA LEU A 274 -0.88 -32.04 -12.08
C LEU A 274 -1.89 -33.10 -11.69
N THR A 275 -3.17 -32.70 -11.60
CA THR A 275 -4.32 -33.57 -11.33
C THR A 275 -5.35 -33.52 -12.46
N GLU A 276 -6.63 -33.39 -12.13
CA GLU A 276 -7.73 -33.32 -13.11
C GLU A 276 -7.78 -31.94 -13.80
N LYS A 277 -8.26 -31.95 -15.07
CA LYS A 277 -8.58 -30.71 -15.78
C LYS A 277 -9.96 -30.16 -15.40
N PHE A 278 -10.09 -28.86 -15.36
CA PHE A 278 -11.35 -28.14 -15.18
C PHE A 278 -11.97 -27.80 -16.55
N ASN A 279 -13.25 -28.13 -16.73
CA ASN A 279 -14.01 -27.74 -17.90
C ASN A 279 -14.49 -26.26 -17.81
N GLY A 280 -15.26 -25.78 -18.80
CA GLY A 280 -15.75 -24.41 -18.80
C GLY A 280 -16.61 -24.05 -17.58
N ASN A 281 -17.52 -24.95 -17.20
CA ASN A 281 -18.42 -24.75 -16.05
C ASN A 281 -17.66 -24.78 -14.71
N ASP A 282 -16.71 -25.71 -14.58
CA ASP A 282 -15.83 -25.76 -13.40
C ASP A 282 -15.09 -24.42 -13.23
N ARG A 283 -14.54 -23.86 -14.32
CA ARG A 283 -13.81 -22.59 -14.30
C ARG A 283 -14.70 -21.44 -13.86
N MET A 284 -15.95 -21.39 -14.32
CA MET A 284 -16.91 -20.37 -13.87
C MET A 284 -17.15 -20.44 -12.36
N ILE A 285 -17.33 -21.63 -11.80
CA ILE A 285 -17.50 -21.81 -10.35
C ILE A 285 -16.22 -21.41 -9.59
N ILE A 286 -15.04 -21.77 -10.11
CA ILE A 286 -13.75 -21.38 -9.53
C ILE A 286 -13.56 -19.87 -9.56
N GLU A 287 -13.83 -19.20 -10.68
CA GLU A 287 -13.75 -17.74 -10.79
C GLU A 287 -14.71 -17.04 -9.83
N TYR A 288 -15.93 -17.56 -9.70
CA TYR A 288 -16.90 -17.07 -8.71
C TYR A 288 -16.34 -17.12 -7.27
N LEU A 289 -15.73 -18.24 -6.90
CA LEU A 289 -15.13 -18.42 -5.57
C LEU A 289 -13.88 -17.55 -5.38
N LEU A 290 -13.08 -17.35 -6.42
CA LEU A 290 -11.94 -16.44 -6.40
C LEU A 290 -12.38 -14.99 -6.15
N LEU A 291 -13.46 -14.53 -6.77
CA LEU A 291 -14.02 -13.20 -6.50
C LEU A 291 -14.40 -13.00 -5.03
N TRP A 292 -14.83 -14.06 -4.34
CA TRP A 292 -15.10 -13.99 -2.90
C TRP A 292 -13.83 -14.06 -2.05
N CYS A 293 -12.82 -14.81 -2.51
CA CYS A 293 -11.57 -15.04 -1.80
C CYS A 293 -10.57 -13.88 -1.92
N ILE A 294 -10.52 -13.21 -3.08
CA ILE A 294 -9.66 -12.05 -3.31
C ILE A 294 -10.26 -10.88 -2.52
N PRO A 295 -9.52 -10.31 -1.56
CA PRO A 295 -10.09 -9.34 -0.64
C PRO A 295 -10.35 -7.99 -1.32
N PRO A 296 -11.58 -7.65 -1.67
CA PRO A 296 -11.96 -6.27 -1.89
C PRO A 296 -12.14 -5.61 -0.52
N ARG A 297 -11.56 -4.45 -0.34
CA ARG A 297 -11.74 -3.70 0.89
C ARG A 297 -13.18 -3.18 0.94
N ARG A 298 -14.05 -3.80 1.78
CA ARG A 298 -15.41 -3.35 2.09
C ARG A 298 -16.49 -3.55 1.02
N MET A 299 -16.46 -4.62 0.26
CA MET A 299 -17.60 -5.00 -0.57
C MET A 299 -18.75 -5.57 0.23
N ASN A 300 -19.97 -5.26 -0.20
CA ASN A 300 -21.13 -6.03 0.23
C ASN A 300 -21.10 -7.40 -0.49
N SER A 301 -20.45 -8.36 0.14
CA SER A 301 -20.28 -9.72 -0.40
C SER A 301 -21.50 -10.64 -0.20
N GLY A 302 -22.66 -10.07 0.11
CA GLY A 302 -23.88 -10.84 0.38
C GLY A 302 -24.18 -11.92 -0.65
N PRO A 303 -24.28 -11.60 -1.95
CA PRO A 303 -24.55 -12.60 -3.00
C PRO A 303 -23.46 -13.67 -3.09
N LEU A 304 -22.19 -13.28 -3.09
CA LEU A 304 -21.05 -14.20 -3.12
C LEU A 304 -21.02 -15.12 -1.90
N LYS A 305 -21.29 -14.55 -0.72
CA LYS A 305 -21.32 -15.30 0.53
C LYS A 305 -22.43 -16.35 0.53
N SER A 306 -23.63 -16.00 0.07
CA SER A 306 -24.76 -16.92 0.03
C SER A 306 -24.50 -18.14 -0.86
N ALA A 307 -24.23 -17.92 -2.14
CA ALA A 307 -24.01 -19.00 -3.08
C ALA A 307 -22.69 -19.75 -2.81
N GLY A 308 -21.61 -19.05 -2.49
CA GLY A 308 -20.31 -19.66 -2.17
C GLY A 308 -20.38 -20.55 -0.92
N SER A 309 -21.10 -20.14 0.14
CA SER A 309 -21.33 -20.98 1.33
C SER A 309 -22.10 -22.25 0.99
N HIS A 310 -23.07 -22.18 0.08
CA HIS A 310 -23.80 -23.36 -0.39
C HIS A 310 -22.88 -24.33 -1.15
N ILE A 311 -22.05 -23.82 -2.06
CA ILE A 311 -21.09 -24.66 -2.82
C ILE A 311 -20.17 -25.42 -1.85
N MET A 312 -19.60 -24.75 -0.87
CA MET A 312 -18.71 -25.40 0.10
C MET A 312 -19.44 -26.40 0.98
N ARG A 313 -20.64 -26.04 1.49
CA ARG A 313 -21.46 -26.92 2.32
C ARG A 313 -21.83 -28.20 1.57
N ALA A 314 -22.18 -28.09 0.29
CA ALA A 314 -22.58 -29.20 -0.55
C ALA A 314 -21.45 -30.22 -0.80
N THR A 315 -20.18 -29.83 -0.61
CA THR A 315 -19.05 -30.79 -0.64
C THR A 315 -19.06 -31.75 0.55
N GLY A 316 -19.66 -31.37 1.68
CA GLY A 316 -19.63 -32.15 2.93
C GLY A 316 -18.28 -32.22 3.62
N MET A 317 -17.26 -31.46 3.15
CA MET A 317 -15.87 -31.57 3.59
C MET A 317 -15.46 -30.54 4.66
N TYR A 318 -16.30 -29.52 4.93
CA TYR A 318 -16.01 -28.36 5.81
C TYR A 318 -17.06 -28.19 6.91
N THR A 319 -17.53 -29.27 7.50
CA THR A 319 -18.65 -29.27 8.47
C THR A 319 -18.31 -28.60 9.80
N THR A 320 -17.03 -28.54 10.15
CA THR A 320 -16.53 -27.96 11.43
C THR A 320 -15.97 -26.54 11.28
N LEU A 321 -15.93 -26.01 10.06
CA LEU A 321 -15.38 -24.68 9.78
C LEU A 321 -16.51 -23.66 9.49
N GLU A 322 -16.27 -22.42 9.86
CA GLU A 322 -17.10 -21.31 9.40
C GLU A 322 -16.94 -21.12 7.89
N LEU A 323 -18.04 -21.09 7.15
CA LEU A 323 -18.03 -20.93 5.69
C LEU A 323 -17.89 -19.43 5.31
N ASN A 324 -16.68 -18.96 5.27
CA ASN A 324 -16.30 -17.57 4.94
C ASN A 324 -15.19 -17.53 3.88
N ALA A 325 -14.76 -16.34 3.50
CA ALA A 325 -13.70 -16.15 2.49
C ALA A 325 -12.38 -16.89 2.81
N ALA A 326 -12.07 -17.06 4.10
CA ALA A 326 -10.90 -17.77 4.54
C ALA A 326 -11.00 -19.28 4.24
N THR A 327 -12.16 -19.87 4.48
CA THR A 327 -12.44 -21.28 4.15
C THR A 327 -12.50 -21.50 2.64
N VAL A 328 -12.94 -20.49 1.85
CA VAL A 328 -12.85 -20.51 0.39
C VAL A 328 -11.39 -20.59 -0.07
N LYS A 329 -10.50 -19.81 0.53
CA LYS A 329 -9.05 -19.89 0.23
C LYS A 329 -8.53 -21.32 0.46
N LEU A 330 -8.84 -21.90 1.61
CA LEU A 330 -8.48 -23.27 1.93
C LEU A 330 -9.07 -24.27 0.90
N PHE A 331 -10.33 -24.11 0.54
CA PHE A 331 -10.99 -24.94 -0.48
C PHE A 331 -10.27 -24.86 -1.83
N LEU A 332 -9.94 -23.66 -2.29
CA LEU A 332 -9.24 -23.46 -3.57
C LEU A 332 -7.79 -23.98 -3.54
N GLN A 333 -7.14 -23.98 -2.37
CA GLN A 333 -5.84 -24.63 -2.17
C GLN A 333 -5.96 -26.16 -2.24
N GLU A 334 -7.00 -26.74 -1.63
CA GLU A 334 -7.24 -28.19 -1.67
C GLU A 334 -7.69 -28.67 -3.06
N LEU A 335 -8.36 -27.82 -3.85
CA LEU A 335 -8.63 -28.07 -5.27
C LEU A 335 -7.37 -27.98 -6.13
N GLY A 336 -6.33 -27.32 -5.63
CA GLY A 336 -5.10 -27.08 -6.36
C GLY A 336 -5.21 -25.93 -7.38
N VAL A 337 -6.16 -25.04 -7.21
CA VAL A 337 -6.27 -23.77 -7.96
C VAL A 337 -5.27 -22.75 -7.43
N LEU A 338 -5.20 -22.63 -6.11
CA LEU A 338 -4.22 -21.80 -5.42
C LEU A 338 -3.06 -22.65 -4.90
N SER A 339 -1.86 -22.10 -4.93
CA SER A 339 -0.73 -22.73 -4.24
C SER A 339 -0.91 -22.66 -2.72
N PRO A 340 -0.27 -23.55 -1.94
CA PRO A 340 -0.31 -23.50 -0.46
C PRO A 340 0.17 -22.16 0.12
N TRP A 341 1.03 -21.46 -0.60
CA TRP A 341 1.63 -20.19 -0.24
C TRP A 341 1.18 -19.03 -1.14
N GLU A 342 -0.06 -19.10 -1.66
CA GLU A 342 -0.58 -18.06 -2.55
C GLU A 342 -0.76 -16.73 -1.82
N ASN A 343 -0.09 -15.71 -2.33
CA ASN A 343 -0.26 -14.33 -1.89
C ASN A 343 -1.40 -13.66 -2.69
N LEU A 344 -2.61 -13.71 -2.17
CA LEU A 344 -3.80 -13.18 -2.84
C LEU A 344 -3.73 -11.67 -3.10
N ARG A 345 -2.82 -10.94 -2.45
CA ARG A 345 -2.64 -9.50 -2.67
C ARG A 345 -2.15 -9.18 -4.07
N LEU A 346 -1.41 -10.11 -4.68
CA LEU A 346 -0.91 -9.96 -6.05
C LEU A 346 -1.99 -10.16 -7.10
N LEU A 347 -3.13 -10.75 -6.74
CA LEU A 347 -4.29 -10.94 -7.61
C LEU A 347 -5.22 -9.71 -7.64
N ASP A 348 -4.90 -8.64 -6.91
CA ASP A 348 -5.66 -7.38 -6.95
C ASP A 348 -5.50 -6.74 -8.33
N GLN A 349 -6.58 -6.73 -9.11
CA GLN A 349 -6.61 -6.17 -10.46
C GLN A 349 -6.24 -4.68 -10.49
N SER A 350 -6.51 -3.95 -9.41
CA SER A 350 -6.18 -2.52 -9.31
C SER A 350 -4.67 -2.23 -9.33
N LEU A 351 -3.83 -3.22 -9.04
CA LEU A 351 -2.38 -3.11 -9.16
C LEU A 351 -1.91 -3.20 -10.62
N ALA A 352 -2.74 -3.72 -11.52
CA ALA A 352 -2.42 -3.92 -12.94
C ALA A 352 -1.05 -4.59 -13.14
N LEU A 353 -0.78 -5.68 -12.38
CA LEU A 353 0.50 -6.39 -12.45
C LEU A 353 0.61 -7.17 -13.77
N PRO A 354 1.69 -6.98 -14.56
CA PRO A 354 1.87 -7.69 -15.82
C PRO A 354 2.27 -9.16 -15.62
N GLY A 355 1.94 -10.00 -16.59
CA GLY A 355 2.37 -11.39 -16.67
C GLY A 355 1.53 -12.38 -15.86
N HIS A 356 0.36 -11.99 -15.38
CA HIS A 356 -0.55 -12.86 -14.62
C HIS A 356 -1.92 -13.06 -15.30
N GLY A 357 -2.16 -12.44 -16.44
CA GLY A 357 -3.47 -12.46 -17.09
C GLY A 357 -4.56 -11.72 -16.30
N ILE A 358 -4.16 -10.88 -15.35
CA ILE A 358 -5.07 -10.11 -14.48
C ILE A 358 -5.54 -8.85 -15.20
N SER A 359 -4.67 -8.22 -16.00
CA SER A 359 -4.95 -7.05 -16.81
C SER A 359 -4.36 -7.26 -18.21
N ARG A 360 -5.23 -7.43 -19.20
CA ARG A 360 -4.81 -7.57 -20.61
C ARG A 360 -4.11 -6.33 -21.11
N THR A 361 -4.60 -5.15 -20.73
CA THR A 361 -3.99 -3.86 -21.08
C THR A 361 -2.56 -3.77 -20.56
N SER A 362 -2.32 -4.12 -19.30
CA SER A 362 -0.96 -4.11 -18.74
C SER A 362 -0.05 -5.15 -19.39
N ASP A 363 -0.59 -6.32 -19.74
CA ASP A 363 0.16 -7.36 -20.43
C ASP A 363 0.55 -6.91 -21.86
N ALA A 364 -0.39 -6.27 -22.59
CA ALA A 364 -0.13 -5.69 -23.91
C ALA A 364 0.92 -4.57 -23.85
N MET A 365 0.75 -3.60 -22.96
CA MET A 365 1.73 -2.52 -22.76
C MET A 365 3.12 -3.06 -22.40
N TRP A 366 3.19 -4.11 -21.60
CA TRP A 366 4.47 -4.74 -21.25
C TRP A 366 5.13 -5.41 -22.46
N GLU A 367 4.34 -6.00 -23.36
CA GLU A 367 4.85 -6.60 -24.60
C GLU A 367 5.37 -5.52 -25.56
N ASP A 368 4.65 -4.40 -25.71
CA ASP A 368 5.10 -3.26 -26.50
C ASP A 368 6.42 -2.69 -25.96
N VAL A 369 6.53 -2.54 -24.64
CA VAL A 369 7.77 -2.11 -23.97
C VAL A 369 8.93 -3.03 -24.28
N LYS A 370 8.72 -4.37 -24.30
CA LYS A 370 9.80 -5.30 -24.68
C LYS A 370 10.26 -5.08 -26.11
N GLN A 371 9.34 -4.89 -27.06
CA GLN A 371 9.68 -4.63 -28.46
C GLN A 371 10.51 -3.34 -28.61
N VAL A 372 10.10 -2.25 -27.92
CA VAL A 372 10.86 -0.99 -27.91
C VAL A 372 12.24 -1.19 -27.29
N CYS A 373 12.37 -1.97 -26.22
CA CYS A 373 13.66 -2.28 -25.63
C CYS A 373 14.59 -3.04 -26.59
N GLU A 374 14.09 -4.01 -27.35
CA GLU A 374 14.89 -4.72 -28.35
C GLU A 374 15.34 -3.78 -29.48
N LYS A 375 14.48 -2.84 -29.89
CA LYS A 375 14.82 -1.81 -30.86
C LYS A 375 15.94 -0.89 -30.34
N LEU A 376 15.80 -0.38 -29.11
CA LEU A 376 16.84 0.47 -28.48
C LEU A 376 18.18 -0.24 -28.31
N LYS A 377 18.18 -1.56 -28.04
CA LYS A 377 19.43 -2.34 -28.00
C LYS A 377 20.12 -2.42 -29.37
N SER A 378 19.35 -2.49 -30.45
CA SER A 378 19.89 -2.60 -31.82
C SER A 378 20.36 -1.26 -32.40
N GLU A 379 19.66 -0.17 -32.08
CA GLU A 379 19.94 1.18 -32.61
C GLU A 379 20.93 1.95 -31.73
N GLY A 380 21.15 1.54 -30.48
CA GLY A 380 21.92 2.26 -29.48
C GLY A 380 21.12 3.33 -28.74
N LEU A 381 21.60 3.70 -27.56
CA LEU A 381 21.01 4.76 -26.74
C LEU A 381 21.73 6.10 -27.04
N SER A 382 20.98 7.13 -27.39
CA SER A 382 21.51 8.49 -27.63
C SER A 382 21.33 9.32 -26.36
N ASP A 383 22.41 9.97 -25.92
CA ASP A 383 22.40 10.86 -24.76
C ASP A 383 22.04 12.28 -25.16
N LYS A 384 20.84 12.73 -24.82
CA LYS A 384 20.36 14.09 -25.12
C LYS A 384 21.07 15.20 -24.33
N MET A 385 21.76 14.81 -23.25
CA MET A 385 22.44 15.73 -22.33
C MET A 385 23.96 15.71 -22.49
N GLU A 386 24.50 15.00 -23.51
CA GLU A 386 25.94 14.76 -23.71
C GLU A 386 26.77 16.06 -23.68
N SER A 387 26.31 17.09 -24.38
CA SER A 387 27.00 18.39 -24.47
C SER A 387 26.99 19.19 -23.15
N LEU A 388 26.13 18.87 -22.21
CA LEU A 388 25.98 19.56 -20.92
C LEU A 388 26.64 18.81 -19.76
N ARG A 389 27.27 17.63 -20.01
CA ARG A 389 27.80 16.81 -18.93
C ARG A 389 29.09 17.35 -18.35
N THR A 390 29.10 17.41 -17.03
CA THR A 390 30.31 17.66 -16.23
C THR A 390 30.98 16.32 -15.92
N ASP A 391 32.26 16.16 -16.28
CA ASP A 391 33.03 14.97 -15.89
C ASP A 391 33.58 15.15 -14.47
N PHE A 392 33.18 14.31 -13.55
CA PHE A 392 33.63 14.32 -12.15
C PHE A 392 35.02 13.64 -11.97
N GLY A 393 35.64 13.13 -13.07
CA GLY A 393 36.98 12.58 -13.05
C GLY A 393 37.14 11.44 -12.03
N ASN A 394 38.18 11.55 -11.22
CA ASN A 394 38.55 10.53 -10.23
C ASN A 394 37.88 10.74 -8.85
N LEU A 395 36.94 11.71 -8.72
CA LEU A 395 36.23 11.91 -7.47
C LEU A 395 35.50 10.61 -7.04
N PRO A 396 35.75 10.09 -5.82
CA PRO A 396 35.08 8.88 -5.35
C PRO A 396 33.57 9.06 -5.25
N VAL A 397 32.82 8.14 -5.82
CA VAL A 397 31.35 8.09 -5.78
C VAL A 397 30.97 6.83 -5.02
N TYR A 398 30.43 7.01 -3.83
CA TYR A 398 30.04 5.93 -2.93
C TYR A 398 28.58 5.54 -3.19
N CYS A 399 28.37 4.34 -3.72
CA CYS A 399 27.05 3.72 -3.87
C CYS A 399 26.81 2.76 -2.70
N VAL A 400 25.82 3.07 -1.87
CA VAL A 400 25.51 2.28 -0.67
C VAL A 400 24.17 1.59 -0.86
N ASP A 401 24.21 0.27 -0.99
CA ASP A 401 23.00 -0.51 -1.27
C ASP A 401 23.07 -1.92 -0.63
N ASN A 402 21.97 -2.68 -0.72
CA ASN A 402 21.97 -4.06 -0.28
C ASN A 402 22.82 -4.95 -1.20
N PRO A 403 23.40 -6.06 -0.69
CA PRO A 403 24.23 -6.98 -1.48
C PRO A 403 23.51 -7.57 -2.70
N ASP A 404 22.19 -7.69 -2.63
CA ASP A 404 21.33 -8.25 -3.68
C ASP A 404 20.69 -7.18 -4.58
N ALA A 405 21.02 -5.89 -4.39
CA ALA A 405 20.51 -4.81 -5.22
C ALA A 405 20.90 -5.00 -6.70
N GLN A 406 19.91 -4.99 -7.56
CA GLN A 406 20.09 -5.15 -9.01
C GLN A 406 20.13 -3.81 -9.73
N GLU A 407 19.55 -2.79 -9.16
CA GLU A 407 19.45 -1.43 -9.68
C GLU A 407 20.07 -0.48 -8.66
N ILE A 408 20.97 0.37 -9.09
CA ILE A 408 21.64 1.38 -8.25
C ILE A 408 21.24 2.75 -8.76
N ASP A 409 20.37 3.41 -7.99
CA ASP A 409 19.85 4.74 -8.32
C ASP A 409 20.82 5.86 -7.94
N ASP A 410 21.51 5.75 -6.81
CA ASP A 410 22.20 6.87 -6.16
C ASP A 410 23.64 6.56 -5.72
N GLY A 411 24.43 7.59 -5.75
CA GLY A 411 25.79 7.62 -5.22
C GLY A 411 26.11 9.00 -4.65
N VAL A 412 27.02 9.06 -3.70
CA VAL A 412 27.38 10.30 -3.01
C VAL A 412 28.87 10.55 -3.08
N SER A 413 29.29 11.83 -3.18
CA SER A 413 30.68 12.25 -3.17
C SER A 413 30.88 13.42 -2.25
N LEU A 414 32.07 13.54 -1.71
CA LEU A 414 32.53 14.70 -0.95
C LEU A 414 33.75 15.30 -1.62
N GLU A 415 33.66 16.55 -2.04
CA GLU A 415 34.79 17.28 -2.66
C GLU A 415 35.28 18.36 -1.69
N PRO A 416 36.52 18.26 -1.20
CA PRO A 416 37.15 19.30 -0.39
C PRO A 416 37.41 20.56 -1.22
N ILE A 417 37.20 21.73 -0.61
CA ILE A 417 37.54 23.00 -1.24
C ILE A 417 38.97 23.40 -0.83
N PRO A 418 39.94 23.51 -1.77
CA PRO A 418 41.34 23.75 -1.42
C PRO A 418 41.60 25.03 -0.61
N SER A 419 40.71 26.02 -0.71
CA SER A 419 40.81 27.31 0.00
C SER A 419 40.14 27.32 1.39
N SER A 420 39.52 26.21 1.83
CA SER A 420 38.77 26.15 3.09
C SER A 420 38.87 24.75 3.71
N ASN A 421 39.14 24.71 5.01
CA ASN A 421 39.21 23.46 5.77
C ASN A 421 37.84 23.04 6.36
N ASP A 422 36.83 23.89 6.30
CA ASP A 422 35.52 23.68 6.94
C ASP A 422 34.36 23.69 5.94
N THR A 423 34.64 23.88 4.67
CA THR A 423 33.65 23.97 3.59
C THR A 423 33.88 22.91 2.55
N PHE A 424 32.81 22.22 2.14
CA PHE A 424 32.87 21.10 1.23
C PHE A 424 31.76 21.21 0.18
N TRP A 425 32.00 20.66 -1.00
CA TRP A 425 30.94 20.29 -1.91
C TRP A 425 30.46 18.87 -1.58
N ILE A 426 29.16 18.71 -1.44
CA ILE A 426 28.46 17.44 -1.39
C ILE A 426 27.81 17.23 -2.72
N HIS A 427 28.09 16.13 -3.41
CA HIS A 427 27.46 15.77 -4.67
C HIS A 427 26.63 14.50 -4.48
N ILE A 428 25.38 14.54 -4.93
CA ILE A 428 24.48 13.41 -4.92
C ILE A 428 24.15 13.09 -6.37
N HIS A 429 24.74 11.98 -6.85
CA HIS A 429 24.70 11.52 -8.23
C HIS A 429 23.55 10.54 -8.38
N ILE A 430 22.60 10.82 -9.25
CA ILE A 430 21.42 10.00 -9.47
C ILE A 430 21.44 9.44 -10.89
N ALA A 431 21.09 8.17 -11.04
CA ALA A 431 20.93 7.52 -12.34
C ALA A 431 20.03 8.35 -13.26
N ASN A 432 20.36 8.39 -14.56
CA ASN A 432 19.80 9.38 -15.47
C ASN A 432 19.10 8.77 -16.70
N PRO A 433 18.02 7.97 -16.51
CA PRO A 433 17.29 7.37 -17.64
C PRO A 433 16.60 8.40 -18.53
N SER A 434 16.20 9.57 -18.00
CA SER A 434 15.51 10.64 -18.73
C SER A 434 16.33 11.21 -19.90
N ALA A 435 17.65 11.16 -19.82
CA ALA A 435 18.50 11.61 -20.91
C ALA A 435 18.45 10.69 -22.15
N PHE A 436 17.98 9.46 -22.01
CA PHE A 436 18.01 8.41 -23.05
C PHE A 436 16.65 7.98 -23.56
N VAL A 437 15.61 8.04 -22.72
CA VAL A 437 14.24 7.63 -23.05
C VAL A 437 13.41 8.86 -23.35
N GLU A 438 12.57 8.82 -24.39
CA GLU A 438 11.64 9.92 -24.71
C GLU A 438 10.52 9.99 -23.68
N SER A 439 10.11 11.23 -23.31
CA SER A 439 9.03 11.45 -22.32
C SER A 439 7.65 10.99 -22.80
N ASP A 440 7.45 10.83 -24.11
CA ASP A 440 6.22 10.39 -24.78
C ASP A 440 6.30 8.94 -25.29
N SER A 441 7.34 8.20 -24.92
CA SER A 441 7.52 6.81 -25.33
C SER A 441 6.59 5.83 -24.61
N SER A 442 6.32 4.66 -25.19
CA SER A 442 5.55 3.60 -24.56
C SER A 442 6.18 3.08 -23.26
N ILE A 443 7.51 3.18 -23.11
CA ILE A 443 8.21 2.89 -21.85
C ILE A 443 7.73 3.85 -20.76
N MET A 444 7.60 5.14 -21.09
CA MET A 444 7.15 6.16 -20.15
C MET A 444 5.66 6.07 -19.84
N GLU A 445 4.85 5.75 -20.83
CA GLU A 445 3.41 5.48 -20.61
C GLU A 445 3.24 4.29 -19.64
N TYR A 446 3.97 3.20 -19.89
CA TYR A 446 3.96 2.04 -18.99
C TYR A 446 4.45 2.42 -17.58
N ALA A 447 5.56 3.17 -17.47
CA ALA A 447 6.09 3.63 -16.18
C ALA A 447 5.07 4.51 -15.41
N ALA A 448 4.34 5.39 -16.10
CA ALA A 448 3.29 6.21 -15.52
C ALA A 448 2.12 5.36 -14.99
N VAL A 449 1.70 4.34 -15.76
CA VAL A 449 0.68 3.38 -15.33
C VAL A 449 1.16 2.54 -14.14
N ARG A 450 2.42 2.07 -14.15
CA ARG A 450 3.02 1.32 -13.04
C ARG A 450 3.23 2.17 -11.79
N ASN A 451 3.49 3.45 -11.94
CA ASN A 451 3.77 4.44 -10.91
C ASN A 451 5.10 4.22 -10.16
N GLN A 452 5.38 3.00 -9.74
CA GLN A 452 6.64 2.60 -9.11
C GLN A 452 6.86 1.09 -9.18
N THR A 453 8.10 0.68 -9.00
CA THR A 453 8.46 -0.74 -8.80
C THR A 453 7.81 -1.27 -7.52
N LEU A 454 7.22 -2.44 -7.60
CA LEU A 454 6.69 -3.16 -6.44
C LEU A 454 7.66 -4.27 -6.04
N TYR A 455 8.19 -4.17 -4.83
CA TYR A 455 9.06 -5.16 -4.21
C TYR A 455 8.24 -6.01 -3.24
N VAL A 456 8.07 -7.28 -3.54
CA VAL A 456 7.47 -8.25 -2.62
C VAL A 456 8.46 -9.37 -2.33
N PRO A 457 8.37 -10.05 -1.18
CA PRO A 457 9.37 -11.05 -0.78
C PRO A 457 9.61 -12.15 -1.80
N GLU A 458 8.58 -12.51 -2.56
CA GLU A 458 8.64 -13.57 -3.58
C GLU A 458 9.15 -13.10 -4.94
N ARG A 459 9.07 -11.78 -5.27
CA ARG A 459 9.53 -11.24 -6.55
C ARG A 459 9.46 -9.71 -6.63
N THR A 460 10.10 -9.18 -7.65
CA THR A 460 10.02 -7.75 -8.02
C THR A 460 9.20 -7.56 -9.29
N TYR A 461 8.34 -6.54 -9.29
CA TYR A 461 7.61 -6.05 -10.46
C TYR A 461 8.19 -4.69 -10.86
N PRO A 462 9.12 -4.63 -11.81
CA PRO A 462 9.84 -3.40 -12.13
C PRO A 462 8.94 -2.37 -12.83
N MET A 463 9.22 -1.10 -12.59
CA MET A 463 8.61 0.02 -13.30
C MET A 463 9.22 0.19 -14.70
N LEU A 464 10.52 0.11 -14.77
CA LEU A 464 11.29 0.14 -16.03
C LEU A 464 11.82 -1.26 -16.35
N PRO A 465 12.04 -1.60 -17.63
CA PRO A 465 12.60 -2.90 -18.00
C PRO A 465 14.00 -3.12 -17.41
N SER A 466 14.17 -4.24 -16.70
CA SER A 466 15.46 -4.58 -16.05
C SER A 466 16.62 -4.65 -17.03
N SER A 467 16.35 -4.97 -18.31
CA SER A 467 17.38 -4.96 -19.37
C SER A 467 17.97 -3.57 -19.64
N LEU A 468 17.20 -2.51 -19.40
CA LEU A 468 17.68 -1.12 -19.51
C LEU A 468 18.26 -0.65 -18.18
N THR A 469 17.54 -0.86 -17.07
CA THR A 469 17.97 -0.35 -15.76
C THR A 469 19.30 -0.96 -15.32
N GLN A 470 19.43 -2.29 -15.41
CA GLN A 470 20.64 -2.98 -14.94
C GLN A 470 21.86 -2.77 -15.87
N ASN A 471 21.62 -2.79 -17.19
CA ASN A 471 22.74 -2.77 -18.15
C ASN A 471 23.17 -1.36 -18.57
N HIS A 472 22.26 -0.36 -18.50
CA HIS A 472 22.50 0.95 -19.07
C HIS A 472 22.36 2.10 -18.08
N PHE A 473 21.43 2.05 -17.12
CA PHE A 473 21.08 3.19 -16.29
C PHE A 473 21.62 3.13 -14.87
N SER A 474 21.76 1.94 -14.27
CA SER A 474 22.37 1.80 -12.94
C SER A 474 23.75 2.44 -12.87
N LEU A 475 24.04 3.09 -11.75
CA LEU A 475 25.33 3.75 -11.54
C LEU A 475 26.49 2.76 -11.63
N ALA A 476 27.45 3.09 -12.45
CA ALA A 476 28.70 2.35 -12.68
C ALA A 476 29.77 3.30 -13.26
N PRO A 477 31.04 2.92 -13.30
CA PRO A 477 32.09 3.72 -13.93
C PRO A 477 31.75 4.11 -15.38
N GLY A 478 31.84 5.40 -15.70
CA GLY A 478 31.49 5.94 -17.02
C GLY A 478 29.99 6.18 -17.25
N ARG A 479 29.14 5.99 -16.25
CA ARG A 479 27.70 6.20 -16.39
C ARG A 479 27.31 7.66 -16.19
N PRO A 480 26.34 8.13 -16.99
CA PRO A 480 25.75 9.47 -16.85
C PRO A 480 24.83 9.58 -15.63
N THR A 481 24.82 10.78 -15.04
CA THR A 481 24.05 11.11 -13.85
C THR A 481 23.32 12.44 -14.00
N LEU A 482 22.26 12.65 -13.25
CA LEU A 482 21.79 13.97 -12.85
C LEU A 482 22.27 14.20 -11.41
N THR A 483 23.08 15.24 -11.20
CA THR A 483 23.80 15.46 -9.95
C THR A 483 23.26 16.69 -9.22
N PHE A 484 22.89 16.49 -7.97
CA PHE A 484 22.46 17.53 -7.04
C PHE A 484 23.62 17.86 -6.11
N SER A 485 24.09 19.09 -6.18
CA SER A 485 25.28 19.54 -5.46
C SER A 485 24.98 20.67 -4.50
N ALA A 486 25.59 20.64 -3.32
CA ALA A 486 25.54 21.76 -2.38
C ALA A 486 26.92 22.02 -1.76
N LYS A 487 27.27 23.29 -1.71
CA LYS A 487 28.44 23.80 -0.98
C LYS A 487 28.00 24.12 0.43
N MET A 488 28.57 23.43 1.41
CA MET A 488 28.13 23.49 2.80
C MET A 488 29.34 23.57 3.74
N ASN A 489 29.20 24.36 4.80
CA ASN A 489 30.19 24.40 5.88
C ASN A 489 29.84 23.46 7.02
N LEU A 490 30.82 23.19 7.93
CA LEU A 490 30.62 22.30 9.07
C LEU A 490 29.61 22.83 10.11
N GLN A 491 29.22 24.10 10.01
CA GLN A 491 28.17 24.72 10.84
C GLN A 491 26.77 24.47 10.30
N GLY A 492 26.63 23.82 9.13
CA GLY A 492 25.35 23.47 8.53
C GLY A 492 24.77 24.54 7.60
N GLU A 493 25.52 25.58 7.29
CA GLU A 493 25.09 26.61 6.36
C GLU A 493 25.33 26.17 4.90
N VAL A 494 24.26 26.17 4.11
CA VAL A 494 24.32 25.89 2.68
C VAL A 494 24.59 27.20 1.94
N LEU A 495 25.79 27.32 1.39
CA LEU A 495 26.27 28.53 0.74
C LEU A 495 25.85 28.63 -0.72
N GLU A 496 25.78 27.49 -1.40
CA GLU A 496 25.49 27.40 -2.83
C GLU A 496 24.84 26.06 -3.16
N THR A 497 23.91 26.04 -4.11
CA THR A 497 23.34 24.80 -4.65
C THR A 497 23.43 24.80 -6.17
N LYS A 498 23.66 23.64 -6.76
CA LYS A 498 23.77 23.45 -8.21
C LYS A 498 23.17 22.12 -8.63
N ILE A 499 22.48 22.11 -9.77
CA ILE A 499 22.07 20.87 -10.45
C ILE A 499 22.76 20.83 -11.81
N ALA A 500 23.35 19.69 -12.16
CA ALA A 500 24.03 19.50 -13.42
C ALA A 500 23.98 18.05 -13.89
N ASN A 501 23.96 17.84 -15.18
CA ASN A 501 24.20 16.51 -15.73
C ASN A 501 25.70 16.17 -15.61
N GLY A 502 26.00 14.94 -15.21
CA GLY A 502 27.38 14.52 -14.94
C GLY A 502 27.75 13.17 -15.53
N ILE A 503 29.03 12.85 -15.48
CA ILE A 503 29.60 11.50 -15.73
C ILE A 503 30.44 11.14 -14.51
N VAL A 504 30.19 9.98 -13.91
CA VAL A 504 30.97 9.44 -12.79
C VAL A 504 31.93 8.35 -13.29
N ARG A 505 33.17 8.34 -12.79
CA ARG A 505 34.18 7.39 -13.24
C ARG A 505 34.71 6.48 -12.16
N ASN A 506 34.88 6.97 -10.94
CA ASN A 506 35.40 6.23 -9.81
C ASN A 506 34.26 5.86 -8.87
N VAL A 507 33.62 4.70 -9.10
CA VAL A 507 32.45 4.23 -8.31
C VAL A 507 32.88 3.15 -7.32
N ILE A 508 32.54 3.35 -6.05
CA ILE A 508 32.86 2.46 -4.93
C ILE A 508 31.54 1.91 -4.36
N TYR A 509 31.35 0.59 -4.43
CA TYR A 509 30.16 -0.07 -3.91
C TYR A 509 30.37 -0.51 -2.47
N ILE A 510 29.40 -0.20 -1.58
CA ILE A 510 29.44 -0.50 -0.16
C ILE A 510 28.08 -1.03 0.27
N THR A 511 28.05 -1.96 1.22
CA THR A 511 26.80 -2.39 1.84
C THR A 511 26.40 -1.52 3.03
N HIS A 512 25.11 -1.47 3.33
CA HIS A 512 24.61 -0.78 4.52
C HIS A 512 25.25 -1.31 5.81
N ASP A 513 25.54 -2.61 5.90
CA ASP A 513 26.17 -3.22 7.07
C ASP A 513 27.64 -2.76 7.20
N LYS A 514 28.37 -2.66 6.07
CA LYS A 514 29.73 -2.11 6.08
C LYS A 514 29.74 -0.64 6.48
N LEU A 515 28.84 0.17 5.95
CA LEU A 515 28.70 1.58 6.35
C LEU A 515 28.40 1.71 7.86
N ARG A 516 27.51 0.87 8.38
CA ARG A 516 27.18 0.85 9.82
C ARG A 516 28.42 0.55 10.66
N SER A 517 29.23 -0.43 10.25
CA SER A 517 30.43 -0.82 11.00
C SER A 517 31.48 0.28 11.13
N LEU A 518 31.43 1.34 10.30
CA LEU A 518 32.31 2.51 10.45
C LEU A 518 31.94 3.38 11.67
N PHE A 519 30.68 3.29 12.11
CA PHE A 519 30.16 4.17 13.17
C PHE A 519 29.78 3.44 14.45
N GLU A 520 29.57 2.13 14.41
CA GLU A 520 29.13 1.29 15.54
C GLU A 520 30.16 0.22 15.84
N SER A 521 30.55 0.09 17.10
CA SER A 521 31.53 -0.91 17.58
C SER A 521 30.93 -2.32 17.72
N THR A 522 29.62 -2.47 17.65
CA THR A 522 28.93 -3.75 17.83
C THR A 522 28.34 -4.23 16.52
N THR A 523 28.91 -5.27 15.97
CA THR A 523 28.25 -6.13 14.98
C THR A 523 27.19 -6.94 15.71
N GLY A 524 25.96 -6.44 15.76
CA GLY A 524 24.84 -7.25 16.25
C GLY A 524 24.75 -8.54 15.42
N SER A 525 24.81 -9.70 16.07
CA SER A 525 24.58 -10.96 15.39
C SER A 525 23.17 -10.91 14.79
N SER A 526 23.06 -11.05 13.48
CA SER A 526 21.77 -11.11 12.82
C SER A 526 21.29 -12.56 12.85
N ASP A 527 20.66 -12.96 13.94
CA ASP A 527 19.98 -14.24 14.00
C ASP A 527 18.82 -14.24 12.99
N THR A 528 18.56 -15.39 12.40
CA THR A 528 17.50 -15.55 11.42
C THR A 528 16.61 -16.74 11.78
N LEU A 529 15.30 -16.53 11.67
CA LEU A 529 14.34 -17.64 11.70
C LEU A 529 14.20 -18.17 10.28
N THR A 530 14.31 -19.45 10.08
CA THR A 530 14.23 -20.07 8.75
C THR A 530 13.38 -21.33 8.79
N VAL A 531 12.42 -21.45 7.85
CA VAL A 531 11.60 -22.64 7.63
C VAL A 531 11.76 -23.12 6.19
N GLY A 532 11.51 -24.41 5.92
CA GLY A 532 11.54 -25.01 4.59
C GLY A 532 12.90 -25.56 4.17
N GLY A 533 13.94 -25.41 4.95
CA GLY A 533 15.28 -25.95 4.68
C GLY A 533 16.40 -24.92 4.79
N THR A 534 17.60 -25.31 4.39
CA THR A 534 18.77 -24.43 4.38
C THR A 534 18.87 -23.68 3.06
N ILE A 535 19.23 -22.41 3.14
CA ILE A 535 19.50 -21.58 1.97
C ILE A 535 20.88 -21.94 1.44
N THR A 536 20.95 -22.33 0.18
CA THR A 536 22.20 -22.30 -0.58
C THR A 536 22.36 -20.86 -1.03
N GLN A 537 23.25 -20.12 -0.39
CA GLN A 537 23.45 -18.72 -0.74
C GLN A 537 23.77 -18.57 -2.23
N PRO A 538 23.07 -17.70 -2.98
CA PRO A 538 23.58 -17.23 -4.26
C PRO A 538 24.90 -16.51 -3.97
N HIS A 539 25.84 -16.58 -4.92
CA HIS A 539 27.09 -15.80 -4.86
C HIS A 539 26.69 -14.34 -4.60
N SER A 540 26.97 -13.87 -3.38
CA SER A 540 26.69 -12.49 -3.00
C SER A 540 27.67 -11.58 -3.73
N ARG A 541 27.28 -10.34 -3.99
CA ARG A 541 28.18 -9.28 -4.42
C ARG A 541 29.31 -8.98 -3.38
N GLU A 542 29.49 -9.82 -2.37
CA GLU A 542 30.61 -9.71 -1.43
C GLU A 542 31.97 -9.66 -2.16
N GLU A 543 32.07 -10.29 -3.33
CA GLU A 543 33.25 -10.17 -4.20
C GLU A 543 33.43 -8.78 -4.83
N LEU A 544 32.37 -7.94 -4.84
CA LEU A 544 32.39 -6.56 -5.35
C LEU A 544 32.53 -5.50 -4.26
N GLN A 545 32.64 -5.88 -2.99
CA GLN A 545 32.89 -4.91 -1.92
C GLN A 545 34.33 -4.38 -2.03
N SER A 546 34.42 -3.12 -2.44
CA SER A 546 35.67 -2.41 -2.44
C SER A 546 36.19 -2.26 -1.01
N LEU A 547 37.46 -2.54 -0.79
CA LEU A 547 38.13 -2.18 0.45
C LEU A 547 38.14 -0.65 0.52
N LEU A 548 37.55 -0.09 1.59
CA LEU A 548 37.58 1.35 1.83
C LEU A 548 39.02 1.76 2.20
N ALA A 549 39.54 2.75 1.51
CA ALA A 549 40.76 3.40 1.89
C ALA A 549 40.53 4.29 3.14
N PRO A 550 41.56 4.59 3.93
CA PRO A 550 41.43 5.50 5.10
C PRO A 550 40.90 6.90 4.73
N GLU A 551 41.08 7.29 3.46
CA GLU A 551 40.51 8.55 2.92
C GLU A 551 39.00 8.48 2.75
N ASP A 552 38.48 7.36 2.28
CA ASP A 552 37.04 7.10 2.14
C ASP A 552 36.34 7.10 3.50
N GLU A 553 36.97 6.47 4.49
CA GLU A 553 36.43 6.49 5.87
C GLU A 553 36.35 7.92 6.42
N ARG A 554 37.39 8.73 6.19
CA ARG A 554 37.37 10.16 6.56
C ARG A 554 36.28 10.94 5.85
N ALA A 555 36.05 10.63 4.56
CA ALA A 555 34.97 11.25 3.81
C ALA A 555 33.58 10.93 4.43
N PHE A 556 33.33 9.66 4.81
CA PHE A 556 32.08 9.30 5.51
C PHE A 556 31.91 9.97 6.87
N HIS A 557 32.99 10.09 7.66
CA HIS A 557 32.93 10.82 8.91
C HIS A 557 32.62 12.32 8.71
N THR A 558 33.14 12.92 7.63
CA THR A 558 32.85 14.32 7.30
C THR A 558 31.42 14.48 6.78
N LEU A 559 30.96 13.60 5.87
CA LEU A 559 29.57 13.57 5.44
C LEU A 559 28.60 13.44 6.62
N ARG A 560 28.91 12.58 7.58
CA ARG A 560 28.10 12.45 8.80
C ARG A 560 28.02 13.76 9.59
N LYS A 561 29.16 14.48 9.78
CA LYS A 561 29.15 15.78 10.46
C LYS A 561 28.28 16.81 9.73
N LEU A 562 28.41 16.90 8.42
CA LEU A 562 27.59 17.80 7.62
C LEU A 562 26.09 17.45 7.69
N MET A 563 25.75 16.17 7.67
CA MET A 563 24.34 15.74 7.79
C MET A 563 23.76 15.93 9.21
N LEU A 564 24.59 15.84 10.26
CA LEU A 564 24.18 16.24 11.61
C LEU A 564 23.84 17.73 11.67
N ALA A 565 24.68 18.58 11.05
CA ALA A 565 24.39 20.01 10.98
C ALA A 565 23.13 20.32 10.16
N PHE A 566 22.90 19.60 9.07
CA PHE A 566 21.65 19.70 8.30
C PHE A 566 20.42 19.22 9.10
N ARG A 567 20.57 18.18 9.92
CA ARG A 567 19.54 17.75 10.87
C ARG A 567 19.18 18.85 11.87
N GLU A 568 20.17 19.51 12.46
CA GLU A 568 19.94 20.64 13.38
C GLU A 568 19.19 21.81 12.66
N TYR A 569 19.55 22.12 11.42
CA TYR A 569 18.82 23.08 10.60
C TYR A 569 17.35 22.70 10.44
N ARG A 570 17.06 21.43 10.14
CA ARG A 570 15.70 20.93 9.99
C ARG A 570 14.91 20.99 11.31
N LEU A 571 15.52 20.61 12.42
CA LEU A 571 14.91 20.69 13.75
C LEU A 571 14.55 22.11 14.14
N LYS A 572 15.43 23.08 13.86
CA LYS A 572 15.13 24.53 14.04
C LYS A 572 13.94 24.99 13.21
N ASN A 573 13.69 24.36 12.05
CA ASN A 573 12.54 24.61 11.20
C ASN A 573 11.30 23.77 11.55
N GLY A 574 11.28 23.13 12.74
CA GLY A 574 10.13 22.37 13.22
C GLY A 574 10.02 20.95 12.67
N ALA A 575 11.14 20.35 12.23
CA ALA A 575 11.14 18.93 11.89
C ALA A 575 10.70 18.08 13.08
N MET A 576 10.02 17.00 12.77
CA MET A 576 9.48 16.06 13.77
C MET A 576 10.19 14.72 13.61
N GLU A 577 10.71 14.17 14.68
CA GLU A 577 11.35 12.87 14.71
C GLU A 577 10.53 11.88 15.52
N TRP A 578 10.43 10.66 15.00
CA TRP A 578 9.63 9.59 15.60
C TRP A 578 10.48 8.36 15.82
N PRO A 579 10.24 7.61 16.90
CA PRO A 579 10.76 6.25 17.00
C PRO A 579 10.24 5.41 15.83
N SER A 580 11.11 4.64 15.22
CA SER A 580 10.76 3.74 14.14
C SER A 580 10.94 2.30 14.56
N PRO A 581 9.90 1.46 14.50
CA PRO A 581 10.07 0.03 14.75
C PRO A 581 10.97 -0.59 13.66
N ALA A 582 11.46 -1.81 13.91
CA ALA A 582 12.21 -2.57 12.93
C ALA A 582 11.41 -2.75 11.63
N ASP A 583 12.11 -2.70 10.50
CA ASP A 583 11.54 -3.05 9.22
C ASP A 583 11.33 -4.58 9.15
N ASN A 584 10.19 -4.98 8.59
CA ASN A 584 9.94 -6.39 8.33
C ASN A 584 10.85 -6.86 7.19
N SER A 585 11.89 -7.62 7.55
CA SER A 585 12.90 -8.17 6.63
C SER A 585 12.66 -9.66 6.40
N VAL A 586 11.68 -9.97 5.57
CA VAL A 586 11.35 -11.34 5.16
C VAL A 586 11.81 -11.60 3.73
N SER A 587 12.44 -12.75 3.50
CA SER A 587 12.91 -13.22 2.19
C SER A 587 12.36 -14.61 1.89
N VAL A 588 12.11 -14.88 0.61
CA VAL A 588 11.51 -16.14 0.14
C VAL A 588 12.33 -16.72 -1.00
N PHE A 589 12.66 -18.01 -0.90
CA PHE A 589 13.54 -18.67 -1.85
C PHE A 589 12.91 -19.93 -2.42
N ALA A 590 13.11 -20.15 -3.71
CA ALA A 590 12.87 -21.42 -4.40
C ALA A 590 14.21 -22.10 -4.71
N GLY A 591 14.97 -22.42 -3.68
CA GLY A 591 16.35 -22.87 -3.77
C GLY A 591 17.31 -21.68 -3.88
N THR A 592 18.14 -21.62 -4.94
CA THR A 592 19.05 -20.49 -5.24
C THR A 592 18.40 -19.41 -6.09
N ALA A 593 17.19 -19.63 -6.61
CA ALA A 593 16.50 -18.70 -7.50
C ALA A 593 15.31 -18.03 -6.80
N PRO A 594 14.92 -16.82 -7.22
CA PRO A 594 13.63 -16.26 -6.87
C PRO A 594 12.49 -17.20 -7.25
N MET A 595 11.37 -17.12 -6.56
CA MET A 595 10.20 -17.91 -6.94
C MET A 595 9.80 -17.59 -8.38
N LYS A 596 9.50 -18.66 -9.15
CA LYS A 596 8.97 -18.46 -10.51
C LYS A 596 7.69 -17.64 -10.46
N PRO A 597 7.46 -16.76 -11.45
CA PRO A 597 6.21 -16.07 -11.60
C PRO A 597 5.07 -17.09 -11.55
N TYR A 598 4.19 -16.94 -10.59
CA TYR A 598 2.97 -17.74 -10.57
C TYR A 598 2.01 -17.14 -11.58
N THR A 599 1.64 -17.91 -12.59
CA THR A 599 0.50 -17.61 -13.44
C THR A 599 -0.65 -18.44 -12.93
N MET A 600 -1.69 -17.80 -12.40
CA MET A 600 -2.88 -18.50 -11.95
C MET A 600 -3.51 -19.21 -13.16
N ASP A 601 -3.47 -20.54 -13.12
CA ASP A 601 -4.07 -21.38 -14.17
C ASP A 601 -5.27 -22.12 -13.58
N ILE A 602 -6.45 -21.62 -13.88
CA ILE A 602 -7.72 -22.21 -13.44
C ILE A 602 -8.19 -23.36 -14.35
N THR A 603 -7.36 -23.82 -15.28
CA THR A 603 -7.73 -24.89 -16.23
C THR A 603 -7.47 -26.28 -15.67
N LYS A 604 -6.67 -26.40 -14.61
CA LYS A 604 -6.28 -27.68 -14.02
C LYS A 604 -5.99 -27.58 -12.52
N GLY A 605 -6.28 -28.63 -11.79
CA GLY A 605 -5.88 -28.76 -10.40
C GLY A 605 -4.42 -29.18 -10.27
N ARG A 606 -3.79 -28.80 -9.16
CA ARG A 606 -2.39 -29.10 -8.84
C ARG A 606 -2.24 -29.39 -7.37
N TYR A 607 -1.23 -30.17 -7.00
CA TYR A 607 -0.76 -30.19 -5.63
C TYR A 607 0.76 -30.08 -5.61
N TYR A 608 1.30 -29.66 -4.49
CA TYR A 608 2.71 -29.37 -4.35
C TYR A 608 3.34 -30.28 -3.31
N LEU A 609 4.44 -30.95 -3.69
CA LEU A 609 5.34 -31.63 -2.77
C LEU A 609 6.50 -30.69 -2.44
N GLY A 610 6.83 -30.55 -1.16
CA GLY A 610 7.81 -29.56 -0.69
C GLY A 610 7.18 -28.16 -0.50
N ASP A 611 7.95 -27.26 0.07
CA ASP A 611 7.55 -25.89 0.42
C ASP A 611 8.71 -24.91 0.17
N PRO A 612 8.42 -23.63 -0.11
CA PRO A 612 9.47 -22.62 -0.24
C PRO A 612 10.20 -22.41 1.09
N ILE A 613 11.47 -21.97 0.98
CA ILE A 613 12.25 -21.53 2.12
C ILE A 613 11.85 -20.09 2.42
N ILE A 614 11.52 -19.83 3.68
CA ILE A 614 11.20 -18.48 4.16
C ILE A 614 12.19 -18.15 5.27
N GLN A 615 12.81 -16.99 5.17
CA GLN A 615 13.74 -16.47 6.16
C GLN A 615 13.26 -15.11 6.67
N LEU A 616 13.31 -14.92 7.98
CA LEU A 616 12.95 -13.68 8.66
C LEU A 616 14.12 -13.27 9.56
N ARG A 617 14.67 -12.08 9.33
CA ARG A 617 15.81 -11.55 10.07
C ARG A 617 15.35 -10.98 11.41
N LEU A 618 15.99 -11.39 12.50
CA LEU A 618 15.85 -10.80 13.81
C LEU A 618 16.71 -9.53 13.90
N GLN A 619 16.15 -8.46 14.42
CA GLN A 619 16.82 -7.18 14.57
C GLN A 619 16.79 -6.78 16.04
N ASP A 620 17.93 -6.36 16.56
CA ASP A 620 18.03 -5.79 17.91
C ASP A 620 17.86 -4.27 17.81
N ILE A 621 16.63 -3.80 18.04
CA ILE A 621 16.27 -2.38 17.94
C ILE A 621 15.50 -1.99 19.20
N ASP A 622 15.96 -0.94 19.89
CA ASP A 622 15.15 -0.27 20.91
C ASP A 622 14.05 0.55 20.23
N PRO A 623 12.78 0.16 20.36
CA PRO A 623 11.69 0.85 19.68
C PRO A 623 11.41 2.26 20.21
N HIS A 624 12.00 2.65 21.35
CA HIS A 624 11.90 4.00 21.89
C HIS A 624 13.06 4.90 21.47
N GLU A 625 14.14 4.32 20.96
CA GLU A 625 15.25 5.11 20.44
C GLU A 625 14.81 5.85 19.18
N VAL A 626 14.87 7.17 19.21
CA VAL A 626 14.79 7.96 17.98
C VAL A 626 16.01 7.59 17.15
N PRO A 627 15.84 7.05 15.93
CA PRO A 627 17.00 6.69 15.12
C PRO A 627 17.93 7.89 15.01
N ASP A 628 19.18 7.75 15.49
CA ASP A 628 20.22 8.71 15.13
C ASP A 628 20.30 8.68 13.62
N LEU A 629 19.73 9.71 12.97
CA LEU A 629 19.60 9.83 11.52
C LEU A 629 20.93 9.64 10.78
N THR A 630 22.02 9.75 11.53
CA THR A 630 23.36 9.57 10.99
C THR A 630 23.91 8.16 11.14
N LYS A 631 23.56 7.42 12.18
CA LYS A 631 24.03 6.04 12.36
C LYS A 631 23.35 5.05 11.43
N ARG A 632 22.02 5.16 11.29
CA ARG A 632 21.21 4.20 10.54
C ARG A 632 20.76 4.73 9.17
N ASN A 633 20.69 6.06 8.98
CA ASN A 633 20.04 6.71 7.88
C ASN A 633 20.85 7.81 7.23
N LEU A 634 22.20 7.72 7.24
CA LEU A 634 23.06 8.72 6.60
C LEU A 634 22.69 8.92 5.12
N ILE A 635 22.53 7.81 4.38
CA ILE A 635 22.17 7.85 2.96
C ILE A 635 20.78 8.43 2.76
N SER A 636 19.77 8.02 3.56
CA SER A 636 18.43 8.59 3.43
C SER A 636 18.37 10.08 3.77
N THR A 637 19.24 10.56 4.66
CA THR A 637 19.37 12.00 4.96
C THR A 637 19.99 12.75 3.77
N LEU A 638 21.02 12.19 3.12
CA LEU A 638 21.59 12.72 1.88
C LEU A 638 20.54 12.73 0.75
N MET A 639 19.72 11.68 0.63
CA MET A 639 18.62 11.64 -0.35
C MET A 639 17.58 12.73 -0.06
N ASN A 640 17.20 12.94 1.21
CA ASN A 640 16.31 14.04 1.60
C ASN A 640 16.92 15.40 1.28
N PHE A 641 18.24 15.55 1.43
CA PHE A 641 18.97 16.75 1.08
C PHE A 641 18.93 17.02 -0.43
N ALA A 642 19.14 16.01 -1.28
CA ALA A 642 18.99 16.13 -2.73
C ALA A 642 17.53 16.50 -3.14
N CYS A 643 16.54 15.87 -2.52
CA CYS A 643 15.13 16.17 -2.76
C CYS A 643 14.75 17.59 -2.35
N TRP A 644 15.37 18.15 -1.31
CA TRP A 644 15.22 19.55 -0.94
C TRP A 644 15.89 20.49 -1.95
N ILE A 645 17.13 20.18 -2.38
CA ILE A 645 17.84 20.97 -3.43
C ILE A 645 16.97 21.02 -4.69
N SER A 646 16.48 19.88 -5.16
CA SER A 646 15.63 19.84 -6.36
C SER A 646 14.32 20.59 -6.18
N GLY A 647 13.68 20.48 -5.01
CA GLY A 647 12.45 21.20 -4.68
C GLY A 647 12.62 22.71 -4.70
N LYS A 648 13.69 23.21 -4.06
CA LYS A 648 14.03 24.62 -4.02
C LYS A 648 14.38 25.17 -5.41
N TRP A 649 15.24 24.45 -6.16
CA TRP A 649 15.67 24.83 -7.49
C TRP A 649 14.49 24.91 -8.48
N CYS A 650 13.57 23.95 -8.43
CA CYS A 650 12.35 23.97 -9.25
C CYS A 650 11.37 25.07 -8.81
N ALA A 651 11.25 25.33 -7.50
CA ALA A 651 10.39 26.39 -6.97
C ALA A 651 10.84 27.78 -7.42
N GLU A 652 12.15 28.05 -7.41
CA GLU A 652 12.74 29.32 -7.89
C GLU A 652 12.46 29.59 -9.38
N ARG A 653 12.16 28.54 -10.15
CA ARG A 653 11.86 28.59 -11.61
C ARG A 653 10.40 28.40 -11.93
N ASN A 654 9.53 28.34 -10.92
CA ASN A 654 8.10 28.05 -11.06
C ASN A 654 7.79 26.75 -11.83
N ILE A 655 8.71 25.77 -11.83
CA ILE A 655 8.55 24.51 -12.55
C ILE A 655 7.45 23.67 -11.91
N PRO A 656 6.39 23.27 -12.64
CA PRO A 656 5.40 22.34 -12.14
C PRO A 656 6.03 20.94 -12.01
N ALA A 657 6.01 20.42 -10.80
CA ALA A 657 6.51 19.09 -10.45
C ALA A 657 5.64 18.51 -9.33
N VAL A 658 5.87 17.26 -8.94
CA VAL A 658 5.13 16.67 -7.82
C VAL A 658 5.83 17.07 -6.52
N TYR A 659 5.45 18.21 -5.96
CA TYR A 659 5.91 18.62 -4.63
C TYR A 659 5.17 17.78 -3.58
N ASP A 660 5.90 16.99 -2.82
CA ASP A 660 5.37 16.30 -1.66
C ASP A 660 5.52 17.19 -0.43
N GLY A 661 4.43 17.40 0.28
CA GLY A 661 4.40 18.22 1.48
C GLY A 661 3.40 17.71 2.49
N THR A 662 3.11 18.49 3.48
CA THR A 662 2.14 18.14 4.52
C THR A 662 1.33 19.34 4.94
N CYS A 663 0.10 19.07 5.37
CA CYS A 663 -0.76 20.09 5.97
C CYS A 663 -1.35 19.59 7.29
N TYR A 664 -1.55 20.52 8.22
CA TYR A 664 -2.37 20.26 9.39
C TYR A 664 -3.85 20.39 9.07
N HIS A 665 -4.67 19.65 9.81
CA HIS A 665 -6.11 19.85 9.76
C HIS A 665 -6.44 21.25 10.33
N PRO A 666 -7.23 22.08 9.63
CA PRO A 666 -7.46 23.46 10.05
C PRO A 666 -8.15 23.58 11.42
N GLU A 667 -9.01 22.62 11.76
CA GLU A 667 -9.84 22.67 12.95
C GLU A 667 -9.31 21.82 14.13
N TYR A 668 -8.33 20.95 13.89
CA TYR A 668 -7.84 20.04 14.92
C TYR A 668 -6.56 20.57 15.57
N PRO A 669 -6.36 20.35 16.89
CA PRO A 669 -5.13 20.69 17.55
C PRO A 669 -3.92 20.04 16.85
N ARG A 670 -2.89 20.84 16.63
CA ARG A 670 -1.67 20.40 15.95
C ARG A 670 -0.80 19.56 16.85
N LEU A 671 -0.27 18.48 16.33
CA LEU A 671 0.78 17.71 16.98
C LEU A 671 2.11 18.42 16.73
N THR A 672 2.82 18.76 17.80
CA THR A 672 4.16 19.37 17.79
C THR A 672 5.11 18.57 18.68
N ASN A 673 6.42 18.79 18.56
CA ASN A 673 7.39 18.16 19.44
C ASN A 673 7.11 18.51 20.91
N GLU A 674 6.66 19.75 21.19
CA GLU A 674 6.36 20.22 22.54
C GLU A 674 5.22 19.45 23.19
N ASN A 675 4.06 19.33 22.48
CA ASN A 675 2.93 18.60 23.04
C ASN A 675 3.14 17.06 23.02
N MET A 676 3.98 16.52 22.15
CA MET A 676 4.43 15.14 22.27
C MET A 676 5.30 14.92 23.52
N ALA A 677 6.20 15.85 23.84
CA ALA A 677 7.00 15.79 25.06
C ALA A 677 6.12 15.91 26.32
N GLU A 678 5.08 16.76 26.27
CA GLU A 678 4.17 16.99 27.40
C GLU A 678 3.24 15.80 27.64
N TYR A 679 2.63 15.25 26.57
CA TYR A 679 1.59 14.21 26.68
C TYR A 679 2.11 12.80 26.40
N GLY A 680 3.35 12.65 25.92
CA GLY A 680 3.93 11.36 25.58
C GLY A 680 3.15 10.64 24.52
N GLY A 681 3.07 9.31 24.63
CA GLY A 681 2.30 8.48 23.69
C GLY A 681 0.81 8.81 23.60
N GLU A 682 0.23 9.40 24.66
CA GLU A 682 -1.15 9.85 24.66
C GLU A 682 -1.40 11.06 23.76
N GLY A 683 -0.36 11.83 23.42
CA GLY A 683 -0.46 12.96 22.49
C GLY A 683 -1.10 12.59 21.16
N TRP A 684 -0.88 11.38 20.68
CA TRP A 684 -1.55 10.87 19.47
C TRP A 684 -3.08 10.75 19.58
N LEU A 685 -3.62 10.66 20.77
CA LEU A 685 -5.05 10.63 21.03
C LEU A 685 -5.67 12.02 20.92
N HIS A 686 -4.95 13.04 21.33
CA HIS A 686 -5.44 14.42 21.45
C HIS A 686 -5.11 15.29 20.26
N PHE A 687 -3.95 15.10 19.63
CA PHE A 687 -3.45 15.94 18.55
C PHE A 687 -3.45 15.22 17.21
N THR A 688 -3.48 15.97 16.11
CA THR A 688 -3.34 15.44 14.76
C THR A 688 -1.95 15.69 14.20
N ALA A 689 -1.35 14.61 13.68
CA ALA A 689 -0.15 14.73 12.87
C ALA A 689 -0.49 15.39 11.52
N PRO A 690 0.45 16.11 10.91
CA PRO A 690 0.27 16.65 9.58
C PRO A 690 0.08 15.53 8.56
N LYS A 691 -0.89 15.67 7.66
CA LYS A 691 -1.17 14.70 6.60
C LYS A 691 -0.36 15.02 5.36
N GLY A 692 0.23 13.97 4.77
CA GLY A 692 0.92 14.07 3.48
C GLY A 692 -0.04 14.46 2.35
N ILE A 693 0.36 15.43 1.59
CA ILE A 693 -0.31 15.91 0.37
C ILE A 693 0.73 16.05 -0.75
N SER A 694 0.26 16.05 -1.99
CA SER A 694 1.09 16.37 -3.14
C SER A 694 0.43 17.53 -3.90
N SER A 695 1.25 18.41 -4.48
CA SER A 695 0.82 19.60 -5.23
C SER A 695 1.70 19.80 -6.45
N SER A 696 1.18 20.42 -7.50
CA SER A 696 1.98 20.87 -8.64
C SER A 696 2.76 22.16 -8.38
N THR A 697 2.51 22.78 -7.23
CA THR A 697 3.19 24.01 -6.77
C THR A 697 3.89 23.76 -5.43
N PRO A 698 4.92 24.53 -5.08
CA PRO A 698 5.68 24.33 -3.84
C PRO A 698 4.80 24.36 -2.60
N ILE A 699 5.01 23.38 -1.73
CA ILE A 699 4.37 23.27 -0.41
C ILE A 699 5.38 22.76 0.62
N PRO A 700 5.30 23.23 1.88
CA PRO A 700 6.23 22.81 2.92
C PRO A 700 6.00 21.35 3.33
N HIS A 701 7.09 20.68 3.66
CA HIS A 701 7.08 19.32 4.25
C HIS A 701 7.39 19.44 5.75
N ILE A 702 6.36 19.67 6.57
CA ILE A 702 6.48 19.99 8.00
C ILE A 702 7.29 18.96 8.78
N PRO A 703 7.00 17.64 8.71
CA PRO A 703 7.78 16.64 9.46
C PRO A 703 9.26 16.56 9.07
N LEU A 704 9.63 17.02 7.87
CA LEU A 704 11.02 17.13 7.48
C LEU A 704 11.66 18.49 7.80
N GLY A 705 10.88 19.50 8.18
CA GLY A 705 11.35 20.86 8.42
C GLY A 705 11.89 21.52 7.14
N LEU A 706 11.27 21.24 5.99
CA LEU A 706 11.71 21.70 4.67
C LEU A 706 10.61 22.54 4.00
N ASP A 707 11.00 23.60 3.34
CA ASP A 707 10.12 24.55 2.66
C ASP A 707 9.61 24.05 1.31
N ALA A 708 10.40 23.22 0.61
CA ALA A 708 10.02 22.54 -0.62
C ALA A 708 10.67 21.17 -0.69
N TYR A 709 9.99 20.20 -1.27
CA TYR A 709 10.47 18.84 -1.37
C TYR A 709 9.92 18.15 -2.63
N ILE A 710 10.81 17.69 -3.51
CA ILE A 710 10.48 16.91 -4.69
C ILE A 710 11.28 15.61 -4.65
N LYS A 711 10.61 14.47 -4.81
CA LYS A 711 11.30 13.21 -4.99
C LYS A 711 12.04 13.21 -6.32
N SER A 712 13.35 13.00 -6.29
CA SER A 712 14.24 13.05 -7.47
C SER A 712 15.40 12.04 -7.41
N THR A 713 15.42 11.16 -6.38
CA THR A 713 16.61 10.33 -6.09
C THR A 713 16.48 8.86 -6.49
N SER A 714 15.34 8.45 -7.09
CA SER A 714 15.16 7.05 -7.50
C SER A 714 14.36 6.93 -8.81
N PRO A 715 14.86 7.46 -9.92
CA PRO A 715 14.16 7.48 -11.21
C PRO A 715 14.02 6.10 -11.86
N LEU A 716 14.86 5.12 -11.49
CA LEU A 716 14.74 3.76 -12.01
C LEU A 716 13.50 3.03 -11.48
N ARG A 717 12.99 3.45 -10.31
CA ARG A 717 11.93 2.75 -9.60
C ARG A 717 10.73 3.60 -9.16
N ARG A 718 10.72 4.93 -9.41
CA ARG A 718 9.60 5.83 -9.12
C ARG A 718 9.36 6.80 -10.27
N TYR A 719 8.15 6.81 -10.80
CA TYR A 719 7.80 7.68 -11.92
C TYR A 719 7.83 9.18 -11.56
N VAL A 720 7.47 9.55 -10.33
CA VAL A 720 7.54 10.94 -9.88
C VAL A 720 8.94 11.52 -9.92
N ASP A 721 9.97 10.72 -9.62
CA ASP A 721 11.38 11.10 -9.70
C ASP A 721 11.80 11.27 -11.16
N LEU A 722 11.37 10.37 -12.01
CA LEU A 722 11.65 10.42 -13.44
C LEU A 722 10.98 11.63 -14.10
N LEU A 723 9.73 11.96 -13.72
CA LEU A 723 9.03 13.17 -14.16
C LEU A 723 9.83 14.43 -13.75
N ALA A 724 10.33 14.48 -12.50
CA ALA A 724 11.15 15.59 -12.03
C ALA A 724 12.44 15.74 -12.85
N HIS A 725 13.10 14.63 -13.21
CA HIS A 725 14.31 14.65 -14.06
C HIS A 725 14.03 15.26 -15.42
N TYR A 726 12.97 14.88 -16.11
CA TYR A 726 12.59 15.46 -17.40
C TYR A 726 12.38 16.97 -17.33
N GLN A 727 11.68 17.46 -16.30
CA GLN A 727 11.44 18.88 -16.09
C GLN A 727 12.73 19.65 -15.82
N ILE A 728 13.60 19.11 -14.97
CA ILE A 728 14.91 19.69 -14.64
C ILE A 728 15.82 19.73 -15.88
N GLU A 729 15.91 18.65 -16.63
CA GLU A 729 16.76 18.59 -17.83
C GLU A 729 16.28 19.52 -18.94
N ALA A 730 14.97 19.65 -19.13
CA ALA A 730 14.42 20.62 -20.07
C ALA A 730 14.81 22.06 -19.70
N ALA A 731 14.75 22.38 -18.40
CA ALA A 731 15.19 23.69 -17.90
C ALA A 731 16.69 23.90 -18.04
N LEU A 732 17.53 22.89 -17.77
CA LEU A 732 18.97 22.98 -17.94
C LEU A 732 19.38 23.22 -19.40
N ARG A 733 18.74 22.56 -20.37
CA ARG A 733 18.94 22.81 -21.80
C ARG A 733 18.59 24.25 -22.17
N PHE A 734 17.41 24.71 -21.73
CA PHE A 734 16.97 26.08 -21.98
C PHE A 734 17.93 27.11 -21.39
N GLU A 735 18.39 26.92 -20.15
CA GLU A 735 19.32 27.82 -19.48
C GLU A 735 20.68 27.89 -20.20
N HIS A 736 21.14 26.75 -20.71
CA HIS A 736 22.36 26.69 -21.49
C HIS A 736 22.23 27.46 -22.82
N GLU A 737 21.12 27.25 -23.53
CA GLU A 737 20.86 27.88 -24.84
C GLU A 737 20.62 29.40 -24.73
N HIS A 738 19.94 29.84 -23.70
CA HIS A 738 19.49 31.23 -23.57
C HIS A 738 20.31 32.05 -22.58
N GLY A 739 21.22 31.44 -21.80
CA GLY A 739 22.07 32.15 -20.82
C GLY A 739 21.32 32.82 -19.67
N ARG A 740 20.07 32.40 -19.42
CA ARG A 740 19.24 32.90 -18.32
C ARG A 740 18.47 31.78 -17.66
N PRO A 741 18.09 31.90 -16.35
CA PRO A 741 17.21 30.95 -15.71
C PRO A 741 15.84 30.85 -16.41
N LEU A 742 15.29 29.63 -16.43
CA LEU A 742 13.92 29.38 -16.88
C LEU A 742 12.92 30.02 -15.90
N ASP A 743 11.87 30.63 -16.43
CA ASP A 743 10.66 31.00 -15.69
C ASP A 743 9.47 30.28 -16.33
N ALA A 744 9.01 29.17 -15.73
CA ALA A 744 7.95 28.34 -16.31
C ALA A 744 6.59 29.06 -16.46
N THR A 745 6.41 30.23 -15.83
CA THR A 745 5.21 31.03 -16.02
C THR A 745 5.23 31.80 -17.34
N LYS A 746 6.41 32.05 -17.91
CA LYS A 746 6.63 32.78 -19.18
C LYS A 746 7.02 31.78 -20.30
N ASP A 747 7.88 30.85 -19.98
CA ASP A 747 8.49 29.90 -20.92
C ASP A 747 7.69 28.56 -20.95
N THR A 748 6.36 28.65 -21.13
CA THR A 748 5.41 27.53 -20.91
C THR A 748 5.58 26.36 -21.86
N SER A 749 6.16 26.55 -23.05
CA SER A 749 6.35 25.51 -24.07
C SER A 749 7.64 24.70 -23.92
N VAL A 750 8.51 25.08 -22.99
CA VAL A 750 9.83 24.44 -22.82
C VAL A 750 9.73 23.10 -22.09
N LEU A 751 8.81 23.01 -21.13
CA LEU A 751 8.69 21.86 -20.26
C LEU A 751 7.87 20.73 -20.90
N PRO A 752 8.34 19.47 -20.83
CA PRO A 752 7.61 18.33 -21.41
C PRO A 752 6.28 18.04 -20.71
N PHE A 753 6.13 18.42 -19.43
CA PHE A 753 4.90 18.21 -18.68
C PHE A 753 4.32 19.54 -18.22
N SER A 754 3.09 19.84 -18.67
CA SER A 754 2.35 21.03 -18.23
C SER A 754 1.88 20.90 -16.78
N LYS A 755 1.50 22.04 -16.18
CA LYS A 755 0.90 22.05 -14.83
C LYS A 755 -0.36 21.19 -14.77
N ASP A 756 -1.22 21.25 -15.80
CA ASP A 756 -2.45 20.45 -15.89
C ASP A 756 -2.16 18.95 -15.94
N TYR A 757 -1.12 18.53 -16.69
CA TYR A 757 -0.68 17.14 -16.68
C TYR A 757 -0.26 16.69 -15.28
N VAL A 758 0.54 17.50 -14.58
CA VAL A 758 1.02 17.18 -13.22
C VAL A 758 -0.15 17.10 -12.23
N ASP A 759 -1.13 18.02 -12.31
CA ASP A 759 -2.32 18.01 -11.45
C ASP A 759 -3.17 16.76 -11.69
N LYS A 760 -3.41 16.39 -12.95
CA LYS A 760 -4.12 15.16 -13.32
C LYS A 760 -3.36 13.91 -12.86
N TYR A 761 -2.05 13.90 -13.02
CA TYR A 761 -1.21 12.79 -12.54
C TYR A 761 -1.28 12.66 -11.01
N ILE A 762 -1.17 13.74 -10.25
CA ILE A 762 -1.28 13.75 -8.77
C ILE A 762 -2.61 13.14 -8.34
N SER A 763 -3.69 13.58 -8.93
CA SER A 763 -5.05 13.09 -8.66
C SER A 763 -5.16 11.58 -8.88
N ARG A 764 -4.75 11.08 -10.06
CA ARG A 764 -4.85 9.67 -10.44
C ARG A 764 -3.85 8.76 -9.73
N SER A 765 -2.62 9.22 -9.46
CA SER A 765 -1.56 8.38 -8.90
C SER A 765 -1.63 8.17 -7.38
N ARG A 766 -2.32 9.05 -6.66
CA ARG A 766 -2.36 9.02 -5.18
C ARG A 766 -2.86 7.69 -4.62
N TRP A 767 -4.01 7.23 -5.10
CA TRP A 767 -4.59 5.98 -4.63
C TRP A 767 -3.72 4.78 -5.04
N LYS A 768 -3.15 4.77 -6.24
CA LYS A 768 -2.30 3.70 -6.73
C LYS A 768 -1.00 3.56 -5.93
N ARG A 769 -0.35 4.67 -5.60
CA ARG A 769 0.81 4.68 -4.68
C ARG A 769 0.47 4.06 -3.33
N ASN A 770 -0.70 4.38 -2.79
CA ASN A 770 -1.17 3.79 -1.54
C ASN A 770 -1.40 2.27 -1.68
N ARG A 771 -2.02 1.83 -2.78
CA ARG A 771 -2.26 0.40 -3.06
C ARG A 771 -0.95 -0.38 -3.18
N ILE A 772 0.03 0.15 -3.89
CA ILE A 772 1.35 -0.49 -4.03
C ILE A 772 2.03 -0.63 -2.66
N ARG A 773 2.04 0.43 -1.86
CA ARG A 773 2.61 0.42 -0.51
C ARG A 773 1.88 -0.55 0.42
N ASP A 774 0.56 -0.58 0.34
CA ASP A 774 -0.25 -1.53 1.11
C ASP A 774 0.02 -2.98 0.68
N CYS A 775 0.20 -3.23 -0.62
CA CYS A 775 0.52 -4.55 -1.15
C CYS A 775 1.91 -5.00 -0.69
N ASP A 776 2.93 -4.14 -0.75
CA ASP A 776 4.27 -4.42 -0.22
C ASP A 776 4.22 -4.80 1.27
N SER A 777 3.64 -3.91 2.09
CA SER A 777 3.52 -4.15 3.54
C SER A 777 2.71 -5.40 3.87
N ALA A 778 1.59 -5.65 3.16
CA ALA A 778 0.76 -6.82 3.38
C ALA A 778 1.43 -8.12 2.89
N SER A 779 2.25 -8.06 1.83
CA SER A 779 3.02 -9.20 1.34
C SER A 779 4.12 -9.60 2.33
N LYS A 780 4.85 -8.64 2.87
CA LYS A 780 5.83 -8.88 3.94
C LYS A 780 5.16 -9.51 5.17
N GLN A 781 4.04 -8.95 5.59
CA GLN A 781 3.25 -9.50 6.72
C GLN A 781 2.76 -10.92 6.43
N PHE A 782 2.28 -11.20 5.21
CA PHE A 782 1.82 -12.52 4.81
C PHE A 782 2.93 -13.57 4.93
N TRP A 783 4.11 -13.29 4.39
CA TRP A 783 5.22 -14.24 4.43
C TRP A 783 5.80 -14.41 5.83
N SER A 784 5.84 -13.35 6.62
CA SER A 784 6.22 -13.44 8.04
C SER A 784 5.22 -14.28 8.84
N CYS A 785 3.91 -14.08 8.63
CA CYS A 785 2.88 -14.92 9.24
C CYS A 785 3.01 -16.38 8.75
N MET A 786 3.33 -16.61 7.47
CA MET A 786 3.54 -17.98 6.94
C MET A 786 4.72 -18.67 7.63
N LEU A 787 5.84 -17.97 7.86
CA LEU A 787 6.97 -18.51 8.62
C LEU A 787 6.54 -18.85 10.05
N LEU A 788 5.94 -17.89 10.75
CA LEU A 788 5.51 -18.09 12.15
C LEU A 788 4.44 -19.18 12.27
N PHE A 789 3.53 -19.28 11.30
CA PHE A 789 2.54 -20.36 11.23
C PHE A 789 3.20 -21.75 11.14
N ARG A 790 4.20 -21.91 10.25
CA ARG A 790 4.94 -23.15 10.06
C ARG A 790 5.82 -23.48 11.28
N ALA A 791 6.43 -22.46 11.88
CA ALA A 791 7.22 -22.64 13.08
C ALA A 791 6.36 -23.01 14.30
N PHE A 792 5.24 -22.29 14.51
CA PHE A 792 4.40 -22.45 15.70
C PHE A 792 3.58 -23.74 15.70
N TYR A 793 2.88 -24.05 14.58
CA TYR A 793 2.00 -25.22 14.53
C TYR A 793 2.69 -26.51 14.06
N PHE A 794 3.81 -26.41 13.35
CA PHE A 794 4.48 -27.56 12.73
C PHE A 794 5.94 -27.70 13.16
N ALA A 795 6.42 -26.88 14.08
CA ALA A 795 7.77 -26.93 14.68
C ALA A 795 8.91 -27.00 13.64
N GLU A 796 8.76 -26.29 12.49
CA GLU A 796 9.79 -26.30 11.44
C GLU A 796 11.05 -25.53 11.82
N CYS A 797 10.96 -24.56 12.73
CA CYS A 797 12.11 -23.94 13.41
C CYS A 797 11.77 -23.63 14.87
N ALA A 798 12.79 -23.53 15.69
CA ALA A 798 12.64 -23.09 17.09
C ALA A 798 12.29 -21.59 17.12
N LEU A 799 11.26 -21.24 17.88
CA LEU A 799 10.90 -19.85 18.16
C LEU A 799 11.41 -19.45 19.56
N PRO A 800 11.79 -18.18 19.77
CA PRO A 800 11.96 -17.64 21.10
C PRO A 800 10.70 -17.85 21.97
N GLU A 801 10.87 -18.08 23.25
CA GLU A 801 9.74 -18.29 24.16
C GLU A 801 8.87 -17.04 24.26
N THR A 802 9.48 -15.85 24.25
CA THR A 802 8.83 -14.55 24.26
C THR A 802 9.45 -13.63 23.22
N PHE A 803 8.69 -12.63 22.80
CA PHE A 803 9.14 -11.58 21.88
C PHE A 803 8.85 -10.20 22.51
N PRO A 804 9.78 -9.23 22.36
CA PRO A 804 9.50 -7.85 22.70
C PRO A 804 8.49 -7.26 21.72
N CYS A 805 7.44 -6.65 22.24
CA CYS A 805 6.35 -6.08 21.47
C CYS A 805 6.05 -4.65 21.89
N LEU A 806 5.94 -3.74 20.92
CA LEU A 806 5.54 -2.36 21.14
C LEU A 806 4.03 -2.21 21.01
N LEU A 807 3.37 -1.62 21.99
CA LEU A 807 1.93 -1.36 22.01
C LEU A 807 1.62 -0.05 21.27
N HIS A 808 0.73 -0.09 20.26
CA HIS A 808 0.41 1.11 19.49
C HIS A 808 -0.96 1.69 19.80
N LYS A 809 -2.01 0.89 19.68
CA LYS A 809 -3.39 1.37 19.72
C LYS A 809 -4.26 0.38 20.49
N PRO A 810 -5.03 0.84 21.51
CA PRO A 810 -5.98 -0.02 22.19
C PRO A 810 -7.10 -0.46 21.26
N TYR A 811 -7.59 -1.67 21.45
CA TYR A 811 -8.76 -2.19 20.77
C TYR A 811 -9.40 -3.29 21.62
N SER A 812 -10.71 -3.49 21.45
CA SER A 812 -11.43 -4.64 22.00
C SER A 812 -11.31 -5.82 21.05
N CYS A 813 -10.85 -6.96 21.55
CA CYS A 813 -10.79 -8.19 20.78
C CYS A 813 -12.14 -8.87 20.78
N THR A 814 -12.75 -8.99 19.60
CA THR A 814 -13.88 -9.89 19.40
C THR A 814 -13.43 -11.16 18.68
N SER A 815 -13.85 -12.31 19.14
CA SER A 815 -13.65 -13.57 18.42
C SER A 815 -14.39 -13.57 17.09
N MET A 816 -14.07 -14.53 16.21
CA MET A 816 -14.88 -14.80 15.02
C MET A 816 -16.33 -15.16 15.37
N ALA A 817 -16.57 -15.67 16.57
CA ALA A 817 -17.91 -15.99 17.09
C ALA A 817 -18.61 -14.80 17.79
N GLY A 818 -18.01 -13.60 17.78
CA GLY A 818 -18.57 -12.40 18.43
C GLY A 818 -18.41 -12.36 19.95
N THR A 819 -17.66 -13.30 20.54
CA THR A 819 -17.31 -13.27 21.97
C THR A 819 -16.14 -12.33 22.18
N GLU A 820 -16.22 -11.43 23.16
CA GLU A 820 -15.10 -10.56 23.54
C GLU A 820 -13.98 -11.39 24.17
N PHE A 821 -12.77 -11.31 23.64
CA PHE A 821 -11.57 -11.97 24.19
C PHE A 821 -10.85 -11.10 25.22
N GLY A 822 -11.36 -9.92 25.50
CA GLY A 822 -10.75 -8.98 26.41
C GLY A 822 -10.14 -7.77 25.75
N GLU A 823 -9.66 -6.87 26.56
CA GLU A 823 -8.94 -5.66 26.15
C GLU A 823 -7.52 -6.00 25.70
N GLY A 824 -7.03 -5.33 24.67
CA GLY A 824 -5.70 -5.52 24.15
C GLY A 824 -5.23 -4.37 23.27
N TYR A 825 -4.07 -4.55 22.69
CA TYR A 825 -3.43 -3.54 21.83
C TYR A 825 -3.08 -4.13 20.45
N ALA A 826 -3.29 -3.33 19.41
CA ALA A 826 -2.57 -3.55 18.17
C ALA A 826 -1.12 -3.11 18.39
N GLY A 827 -0.17 -3.92 17.95
CA GLY A 827 1.24 -3.64 18.17
C GLY A 827 2.14 -4.27 17.11
N VAL A 828 3.43 -4.22 17.36
CA VAL A 828 4.47 -4.77 16.49
C VAL A 828 5.46 -5.58 17.33
N ILE A 829 5.82 -6.77 16.85
CA ILE A 829 6.98 -7.51 17.37
C ILE A 829 8.21 -6.73 16.94
N THR A 830 8.90 -6.11 17.90
CA THR A 830 9.94 -5.10 17.63
C THR A 830 11.15 -5.68 16.92
N SER A 831 11.53 -6.92 17.26
CA SER A 831 12.66 -7.62 16.64
C SER A 831 12.40 -8.11 15.20
N LEU A 832 11.14 -8.20 14.77
CA LEU A 832 10.75 -8.76 13.46
C LEU A 832 10.04 -7.74 12.55
N GLY A 833 9.60 -6.62 13.08
CA GLY A 833 8.75 -5.67 12.34
C GLY A 833 7.38 -6.25 11.96
N VAL A 834 6.90 -7.29 12.64
CA VAL A 834 5.66 -8.01 12.34
C VAL A 834 4.50 -7.46 13.17
N ARG A 835 3.43 -7.04 12.50
CA ARG A 835 2.22 -6.57 13.18
C ARG A 835 1.53 -7.71 13.91
N CYS A 836 1.10 -7.44 15.15
CA CYS A 836 0.44 -8.40 16.02
C CYS A 836 -0.71 -7.76 16.80
N GLN A 837 -1.52 -8.63 17.39
CA GLN A 837 -2.50 -8.30 18.41
C GLN A 837 -1.98 -8.81 19.76
N ILE A 838 -2.01 -7.99 20.78
CA ILE A 838 -1.43 -8.28 22.08
C ILE A 838 -2.52 -8.19 23.14
N LEU A 839 -2.84 -9.31 23.76
CA LEU A 839 -3.76 -9.39 24.91
C LEU A 839 -2.98 -8.96 26.16
N THR A 840 -3.50 -8.00 26.91
CA THR A 840 -2.82 -7.41 28.07
C THR A 840 -3.55 -7.67 29.37
N GLN A 841 -4.45 -8.64 29.42
CA GLN A 841 -5.22 -8.99 30.62
C GLN A 841 -4.32 -9.31 31.84
N ASN A 842 -3.17 -9.93 31.59
CA ASN A 842 -2.20 -10.29 32.63
C ASN A 842 -1.24 -9.16 33.00
N VAL A 843 -1.32 -8.01 32.33
CA VAL A 843 -0.40 -6.89 32.47
C VAL A 843 -1.21 -5.58 32.50
N PRO A 844 -1.93 -5.29 33.59
CA PRO A 844 -2.84 -4.15 33.67
C PRO A 844 -2.13 -2.79 33.58
N ASP A 845 -0.85 -2.71 33.90
CA ASP A 845 -0.06 -1.48 33.84
C ASP A 845 0.44 -1.14 32.43
N ALA A 846 0.14 -2.00 31.43
CA ALA A 846 0.55 -1.77 30.06
C ALA A 846 -0.28 -0.63 29.44
N ASN A 847 0.41 0.34 28.85
CA ASN A 847 -0.20 1.48 28.17
C ASN A 847 0.40 1.70 26.76
N ILE A 848 -0.13 2.66 26.04
CA ILE A 848 0.33 3.00 24.67
C ILE A 848 1.83 3.28 24.69
N LEU A 849 2.54 2.75 23.69
CA LEU A 849 3.99 2.80 23.52
C LEU A 849 4.81 2.04 24.58
N SER A 850 4.18 1.31 25.52
CA SER A 850 4.94 0.39 26.37
C SER A 850 5.52 -0.76 25.53
N VAL A 851 6.70 -1.23 25.90
CA VAL A 851 7.28 -2.47 25.39
C VAL A 851 6.96 -3.58 26.36
N VAL A 852 6.31 -4.62 25.88
CA VAL A 852 5.95 -5.80 26.67
C VAL A 852 6.64 -7.04 26.10
N GLU A 853 6.98 -7.99 26.98
CA GLU A 853 7.27 -9.35 26.50
C GLU A 853 5.96 -10.09 26.32
N ALA A 854 5.84 -10.80 25.18
CA ALA A 854 4.63 -11.54 24.87
C ALA A 854 4.95 -12.89 24.20
N LYS A 855 4.08 -13.89 24.44
CA LYS A 855 4.13 -15.22 23.82
C LYS A 855 3.14 -15.29 22.66
N ILE A 856 3.50 -16.02 21.60
CA ILE A 856 2.57 -16.31 20.51
C ILE A 856 1.52 -17.30 21.03
N THR A 857 0.24 -16.96 20.86
CA THR A 857 -0.90 -17.83 21.18
C THR A 857 -1.56 -18.40 19.94
N SER A 858 -1.58 -17.63 18.84
CA SER A 858 -2.06 -18.13 17.56
C SER A 858 -1.51 -17.31 16.38
N VAL A 859 -1.51 -17.92 15.20
CA VAL A 859 -1.19 -17.26 13.93
C VAL A 859 -2.34 -17.50 12.97
N ASP A 860 -3.04 -16.43 12.60
CA ASP A 860 -4.20 -16.45 11.69
C ASP A 860 -3.77 -16.06 10.27
N MET A 861 -3.72 -17.05 9.38
CA MET A 861 -3.33 -16.86 7.98
C MET A 861 -4.39 -16.13 7.14
N ALA A 862 -5.67 -16.15 7.56
CA ALA A 862 -6.73 -15.43 6.86
C ALA A 862 -6.64 -13.93 7.09
N ARG A 863 -6.37 -13.55 8.33
CA ARG A 863 -6.22 -12.14 8.74
C ARG A 863 -4.79 -11.64 8.58
N MET A 864 -3.82 -12.52 8.33
CA MET A 864 -2.38 -12.23 8.37
C MET A 864 -1.99 -11.60 9.71
N LEU A 865 -2.39 -12.24 10.78
CA LEU A 865 -2.31 -11.70 12.13
C LEU A 865 -1.66 -12.70 13.08
N VAL A 866 -0.73 -12.20 13.88
CA VAL A 866 -0.16 -12.92 15.01
C VAL A 866 -0.86 -12.45 16.28
N VAL A 867 -1.45 -13.35 17.05
CA VAL A 867 -2.03 -13.04 18.35
C VAL A 867 -1.05 -13.45 19.43
N MET A 868 -0.84 -12.55 20.37
CA MET A 868 0.14 -12.70 21.44
C MET A 868 -0.51 -12.41 22.79
N GLU A 869 0.04 -12.98 23.82
CA GLU A 869 -0.33 -12.74 25.22
C GLU A 869 0.84 -12.11 25.96
N ALA A 870 0.65 -10.92 26.51
CA ALA A 870 1.66 -10.21 27.27
C ALA A 870 1.92 -10.91 28.61
N THR A 871 3.19 -11.08 28.97
CA THR A 871 3.65 -11.72 30.20
C THR A 871 4.17 -10.73 31.22
N ARG A 872 4.84 -9.66 30.77
CA ARG A 872 5.36 -8.57 31.62
C ARG A 872 5.60 -7.31 30.80
N VAL A 873 5.60 -6.15 31.47
CA VAL A 873 6.12 -4.91 30.91
C VAL A 873 7.65 -4.91 31.01
N VAL A 874 8.33 -4.64 29.90
CA VAL A 874 9.79 -4.49 29.86
C VAL A 874 10.18 -3.06 30.09
N LYS A 875 9.48 -2.14 29.41
CA LYS A 875 9.78 -0.72 29.42
C LYS A 875 8.49 0.08 29.22
N HIS A 876 8.21 0.97 30.16
CA HIS A 876 7.19 1.99 29.93
C HIS A 876 7.75 3.07 29.04
N PHE A 877 6.87 3.72 28.28
CA PHE A 877 7.24 4.94 27.59
C PHE A 877 7.38 6.04 28.65
N GLU A 878 8.62 6.30 29.06
CA GLU A 878 8.91 7.42 29.93
C GLU A 878 8.80 8.71 29.11
N ARG A 879 8.20 9.75 29.70
CA ARG A 879 8.21 11.10 29.13
C ARG A 879 9.68 11.52 29.03
N VAL A 880 10.28 11.29 27.90
CA VAL A 880 11.64 11.74 27.66
C VAL A 880 11.59 13.23 27.46
N GLY A 881 12.06 14.01 28.44
CA GLY A 881 12.16 15.46 28.39
C GLY A 881 13.10 15.99 27.29
N GLU A 882 13.49 15.16 26.34
CA GLU A 882 14.41 15.50 25.26
C GLU A 882 13.98 14.88 23.92
N TRP A 883 12.74 15.07 23.51
CA TRP A 883 12.41 15.06 22.10
C TRP A 883 12.85 16.41 21.51
N ARG A 884 14.16 16.53 21.23
CA ARG A 884 14.72 17.70 20.55
C ARG A 884 14.61 17.56 19.04
#